data_dacbd16e6e152f5b9b832231c0c73971
#
_entry.id   dacbd16e6e152f5b9b832231c0c73971
#
_cell.length_a   1.000
_cell.length_b   1.000
_cell.length_c   1.000
_cell.angle_alpha   90.00
_cell.angle_beta   90.00
_cell.angle_gamma   90.00
#
_symmetry.space_group_name_H-M   'P 1'
#
loop_
_entity.id
_entity.type
_entity.pdbx_description
1 polymer ?
#
loop_
_entity_poly.entity_id
_entity_poly.type
_entity_poly.pdbx_seq_one_letter_code
_entity_poly.pdbx_strand_id
1 'polypeptide(L)'
;MKSPASFIAITSEGGLLPADFLHELPDPKTTIDGVTPVAYHLAEGERLNEQINRSWNRLKGCWENFKKAIAAKPAGESTTTDTRERWLLPLFQELGFGRVTTAKPIEVDCHSYPVSHGWNQVPIHLVGSHADLDVRTPGAVGAAKASPHSLVQSALNASEAHLWGIASNGLNLRLLRDNVALTRLAYVEFDLQAMFDGDLYSEFFVLWLVCHQSRFEGEKPAQYWLERWKKSAEDKTWRALEDLYPGVKKANAALGTGLVSHPGNTALREKLRTGKLTTQEFYRQVLRVIYRMLFQLVAEDRDLLHPPFIASTVGAGSSPTGVGEGARRADEGRPGENQSSTESDALKARRRYLDFYSIARLRSLTLYRSGTPHPDLWQVFQFVTAKLGSDTGCPERALPPLGSFLWSAAQSTPDRLDSLISNRHFLEAVHAIAFVQDGNVRRAVDYKNLGSEELGSVYQGLLEMHPRINADAGSFELDTAAGNERKTSGSYYTPDSLVQCLLDFALEPVIAERLAKAKTSKEKDAALLSLKVCDMAAGSVHFIIRAGHRIARHLARRRSGEEEPSPRVYQTARRDDIGHCLYGVDINPMAVELCKVTLWLEALEPGKPLSFLDHHIRCGNCLLGATPELIAAGLPDDAFEAIEGDDKAACASLKKLNRAQAGEENVIRHIELHPGLNILWAKPRPQTEKPRLGEQGVFGHASGKTTFCRLLRHVLGEKHFGTVDLQARVRKAFRGSWVVGEVRLNQESWLVCRPFTLQSTGRTNGLVTIEARFLTGRAWPAWMRLIQCGLV
;
A
#
# COMPACT_ATOMS: atom_id res chain seq x y z
N MET A 1 31.38 9.77 -3.42
CA MET A 1 30.71 8.92 -2.41
C MET A 1 30.21 7.69 -3.16
N LYS A 2 30.53 6.48 -2.70
CA LYS A 2 29.92 5.26 -3.22
C LYS A 2 28.42 5.31 -2.87
N SER A 3 27.54 4.95 -3.79
CA SER A 3 26.12 4.66 -3.49
C SER A 3 26.10 3.76 -2.25
N PRO A 4 25.28 3.99 -1.22
CA PRO A 4 25.16 3.02 -0.14
C PRO A 4 24.77 1.69 -0.79
N ALA A 5 25.64 0.70 -0.64
CA ALA A 5 25.35 -0.64 -1.09
C ALA A 5 24.11 -1.11 -0.32
N SER A 6 23.15 -1.74 -0.98
CA SER A 6 22.05 -2.37 -0.26
C SER A 6 22.62 -3.37 0.74
N PHE A 7 22.03 -3.44 1.93
CA PHE A 7 22.40 -4.47 2.90
C PHE A 7 22.20 -5.87 2.29
N ILE A 8 23.12 -6.78 2.61
CA ILE A 8 23.04 -8.18 2.19
C ILE A 8 22.31 -9.01 3.24
N ALA A 9 22.59 -8.75 4.52
CA ALA A 9 22.10 -9.52 5.65
C ALA A 9 21.11 -8.74 6.54
N ILE A 10 20.74 -7.51 6.19
CA ILE A 10 19.76 -6.72 6.96
C ILE A 10 18.55 -6.43 6.11
N THR A 11 17.38 -6.80 6.61
CA THR A 11 16.09 -6.50 5.98
C THR A 11 15.24 -5.67 6.94
N SER A 12 14.80 -4.49 6.50
CA SER A 12 13.82 -3.68 7.22
C SER A 12 12.52 -3.65 6.45
N GLU A 13 11.44 -3.97 7.13
CA GLU A 13 10.08 -3.99 6.56
C GLU A 13 9.15 -3.07 7.36
N GLY A 14 8.17 -2.49 6.66
CA GLY A 14 7.16 -1.62 7.27
C GLY A 14 7.69 -0.28 7.78
N GLY A 15 8.92 0.09 7.44
CA GLY A 15 9.49 1.41 7.76
C GLY A 15 9.86 1.59 9.25
N LEU A 16 10.03 0.50 10.01
CA LEU A 16 10.35 0.56 11.43
C LEU A 16 11.66 1.32 11.71
N LEU A 17 12.73 0.94 10.99
CA LEU A 17 13.99 1.66 10.86
C LEU A 17 14.44 1.54 9.40
N PRO A 18 14.21 2.56 8.56
CA PRO A 18 14.56 2.52 7.14
C PRO A 18 16.04 2.29 6.85
N ALA A 19 16.35 1.73 5.68
CA ALA A 19 17.72 1.33 5.33
C ALA A 19 18.71 2.50 5.33
N ASP A 20 18.30 3.67 4.87
CA ASP A 20 19.12 4.90 4.89
C ASP A 20 19.39 5.36 6.33
N PHE A 21 18.43 5.27 7.25
CA PHE A 21 18.66 5.51 8.66
C PHE A 21 19.68 4.53 9.24
N LEU A 22 19.54 3.24 8.91
CA LEU A 22 20.48 2.20 9.36
C LEU A 22 21.89 2.39 8.78
N HIS A 23 22.02 2.89 7.54
CA HIS A 23 23.30 3.23 6.91
C HIS A 23 23.98 4.46 7.55
N GLU A 24 23.19 5.40 8.08
CA GLU A 24 23.70 6.59 8.74
C GLU A 24 24.27 6.29 10.15
N LEU A 25 23.78 5.24 10.82
CA LEU A 25 24.21 4.90 12.19
C LEU A 25 25.72 4.67 12.34
N PRO A 26 26.40 3.92 11.44
CA PRO A 26 27.83 3.68 11.54
C PRO A 26 28.70 4.85 11.06
N ASP A 27 28.14 5.91 10.47
CA ASP A 27 28.89 7.04 9.97
C ASP A 27 29.49 7.83 11.15
N PRO A 28 30.83 8.04 11.21
CA PRO A 28 31.44 8.85 12.25
C PRO A 28 30.93 10.30 12.31
N LYS A 29 30.30 10.77 11.24
CA LYS A 29 29.71 12.12 11.13
C LYS A 29 28.19 12.10 11.36
N THR A 30 27.64 10.99 11.81
CA THR A 30 26.20 10.90 12.05
C THR A 30 25.74 11.98 13.02
N THR A 31 24.57 12.55 12.70
CA THR A 31 23.85 13.50 13.55
C THR A 31 22.76 12.82 14.36
N ILE A 32 22.68 11.49 14.29
CA ILE A 32 21.68 10.71 15.02
C ILE A 32 22.06 10.70 16.51
N ASP A 33 21.15 11.18 17.34
CA ASP A 33 21.32 11.18 18.78
C ASP A 33 21.44 9.75 19.34
N GLY A 34 22.24 9.60 20.40
CA GLY A 34 22.39 8.31 21.09
C GLY A 34 23.44 7.39 20.48
N VAL A 35 24.18 7.79 19.44
CA VAL A 35 25.33 7.04 18.89
C VAL A 35 26.63 7.55 19.50
N THR A 36 26.74 7.49 20.82
CA THR A 36 27.93 7.91 21.58
C THR A 36 28.37 6.80 22.52
N PRO A 37 29.67 6.65 22.86
CA PRO A 37 30.15 5.63 23.80
C PRO A 37 29.37 5.61 25.12
N VAL A 38 29.09 6.79 25.68
CA VAL A 38 28.31 6.94 26.93
C VAL A 38 26.91 6.36 26.82
N ALA A 39 26.23 6.55 25.67
CA ALA A 39 24.89 6.02 25.45
C ALA A 39 24.85 4.47 25.31
N TYR A 40 26.02 3.85 25.18
CA TYR A 40 26.22 2.39 25.18
C TYR A 40 26.92 1.88 26.46
N HIS A 41 26.96 2.70 27.50
CA HIS A 41 27.57 2.37 28.78
C HIS A 41 29.06 2.01 28.70
N LEU A 42 29.77 2.51 27.68
CA LEU A 42 31.20 2.31 27.59
C LEU A 42 31.94 3.24 28.56
N ALA A 43 33.07 2.76 29.11
CA ALA A 43 33.90 3.54 30.02
C ALA A 43 34.53 4.73 29.29
N GLU A 44 34.94 5.73 30.09
CA GLU A 44 35.63 6.92 29.56
C GLU A 44 36.92 6.52 28.82
N GLY A 45 37.03 6.94 27.57
CA GLY A 45 38.16 6.60 26.68
C GLY A 45 37.94 5.37 25.82
N GLU A 46 36.92 4.57 26.04
CA GLU A 46 36.56 3.45 25.16
C GLU A 46 35.84 3.95 23.89
N ARG A 47 36.12 3.31 22.75
CA ARG A 47 35.51 3.63 21.46
C ARG A 47 34.56 2.56 21.02
N LEU A 48 33.41 2.95 20.47
CA LEU A 48 32.39 2.04 19.92
C LEU A 48 32.99 1.04 18.93
N ASN A 49 33.81 1.49 18.00
CA ASN A 49 34.43 0.64 16.98
C ASN A 49 35.33 -0.45 17.60
N GLU A 50 36.05 -0.14 18.67
CA GLU A 50 36.93 -1.09 19.31
C GLU A 50 36.14 -2.17 20.07
N GLN A 51 35.06 -1.76 20.75
CA GLN A 51 34.17 -2.69 21.43
C GLN A 51 33.44 -3.62 20.44
N ILE A 52 32.86 -3.06 19.37
CA ILE A 52 32.16 -3.83 18.34
C ILE A 52 33.13 -4.81 17.66
N ASN A 53 34.36 -4.40 17.37
CA ASN A 53 35.35 -5.28 16.78
C ASN A 53 35.76 -6.43 17.73
N ARG A 54 35.88 -6.19 19.05
CA ARG A 54 36.11 -7.24 20.04
C ARG A 54 34.97 -8.25 20.05
N SER A 55 33.73 -7.77 20.09
CA SER A 55 32.53 -8.61 20.04
C SER A 55 32.47 -9.44 18.76
N TRP A 56 32.76 -8.83 17.61
CA TRP A 56 32.80 -9.50 16.31
C TRP A 56 33.76 -10.69 16.30
N ASN A 57 35.01 -10.47 16.71
CA ASN A 57 36.03 -11.50 16.70
C ASN A 57 35.69 -12.67 17.66
N ARG A 58 35.11 -12.38 18.81
CA ARG A 58 34.64 -13.40 19.73
C ARG A 58 33.48 -14.22 19.17
N LEU A 59 32.51 -13.56 18.57
CA LEU A 59 31.32 -14.18 18.02
C LEU A 59 31.60 -15.02 16.77
N LYS A 60 32.61 -14.68 15.96
CA LYS A 60 33.10 -15.56 14.87
C LYS A 60 33.50 -16.94 15.40
N GLY A 61 34.21 -17.00 16.50
CA GLY A 61 34.57 -18.28 17.16
C GLY A 61 33.34 -19.05 17.66
N CYS A 62 32.37 -18.36 18.24
CA CYS A 62 31.12 -18.97 18.69
C CYS A 62 30.30 -19.51 17.50
N TRP A 63 30.23 -18.75 16.41
CA TRP A 63 29.53 -19.15 15.18
C TRP A 63 30.10 -20.44 14.57
N GLU A 64 31.43 -20.53 14.43
CA GLU A 64 32.08 -21.73 13.91
C GLU A 64 31.86 -22.96 14.81
N ASN A 65 31.90 -22.81 16.11
CA ASN A 65 31.60 -23.87 17.07
C ASN A 65 30.13 -24.30 16.99
N PHE A 66 29.22 -23.38 16.85
CA PHE A 66 27.80 -23.64 16.66
C PHE A 66 27.55 -24.45 15.37
N LYS A 67 28.08 -23.99 14.23
CA LYS A 67 27.92 -24.71 12.94
C LYS A 67 28.43 -26.16 13.04
N LYS A 68 29.59 -26.37 13.64
CA LYS A 68 30.15 -27.73 13.86
C LYS A 68 29.22 -28.59 14.72
N ALA A 69 28.66 -28.01 15.79
CA ALA A 69 27.75 -28.73 16.69
C ALA A 69 26.45 -29.13 15.97
N ILE A 70 25.87 -28.22 15.17
CA ILE A 70 24.65 -28.50 14.40
C ILE A 70 24.93 -29.56 13.30
N ALA A 71 26.03 -29.45 12.58
CA ALA A 71 26.41 -30.39 11.53
C ALA A 71 26.68 -31.83 12.07
N ALA A 72 27.07 -31.94 13.32
CA ALA A 72 27.30 -33.23 13.96
C ALA A 72 26.02 -33.95 14.47
N LYS A 73 24.87 -33.25 14.46
CA LYS A 73 23.61 -33.82 14.94
C LYS A 73 22.90 -34.67 13.86
N PRO A 74 22.30 -35.78 14.25
CA PRO A 74 21.42 -36.54 13.38
C PRO A 74 20.21 -35.75 12.91
N ALA A 75 19.73 -36.05 11.71
CA ALA A 75 18.52 -35.43 11.18
C ALA A 75 17.31 -35.72 12.10
N GLY A 76 16.58 -34.68 12.52
CA GLY A 76 15.41 -34.77 13.38
C GLY A 76 15.70 -34.60 14.88
N GLU A 77 16.95 -34.49 15.31
CA GLU A 77 17.29 -34.16 16.67
C GLU A 77 17.10 -32.66 16.96
N SER A 78 16.63 -32.36 18.18
CA SER A 78 16.42 -30.96 18.59
C SER A 78 17.74 -30.20 18.65
N THR A 79 17.79 -29.08 17.96
CA THR A 79 18.92 -28.13 17.96
C THR A 79 18.78 -26.99 18.96
N THR A 80 17.65 -26.93 19.69
CA THR A 80 17.28 -25.78 20.53
C THR A 80 18.33 -25.44 21.58
N THR A 81 18.87 -26.45 22.29
CA THR A 81 19.88 -26.26 23.35
C THR A 81 21.18 -25.72 22.76
N ASP A 82 21.70 -26.35 21.69
CA ASP A 82 22.94 -25.89 21.06
C ASP A 82 22.82 -24.52 20.46
N THR A 83 21.68 -24.21 19.83
CA THR A 83 21.38 -22.89 19.26
C THR A 83 21.39 -21.82 20.37
N ARG A 84 20.75 -22.10 21.50
CA ARG A 84 20.72 -21.16 22.64
C ARG A 84 22.06 -21.02 23.31
N GLU A 85 22.63 -22.11 23.78
CA GLU A 85 23.81 -22.09 24.70
C GLU A 85 25.10 -21.76 23.96
N ARG A 86 25.30 -22.30 22.74
CA ARG A 86 26.56 -22.13 22.02
C ARG A 86 26.59 -20.88 21.15
N TRP A 87 25.43 -20.34 20.80
CA TRP A 87 25.34 -19.23 19.85
C TRP A 87 24.57 -18.02 20.38
N LEU A 88 23.27 -18.15 20.64
CA LEU A 88 22.42 -16.98 20.92
C LEU A 88 22.72 -16.35 22.29
N LEU A 89 22.88 -17.11 23.34
CA LEU A 89 23.24 -16.54 24.67
C LEU A 89 24.59 -15.81 24.63
N PRO A 90 25.67 -16.36 24.03
CA PRO A 90 26.88 -15.58 23.74
C PRO A 90 26.65 -14.30 22.94
N LEU A 91 25.81 -14.33 21.89
CA LEU A 91 25.45 -13.16 21.12
C LEU A 91 24.80 -12.08 21.99
N PHE A 92 23.80 -12.43 22.79
CA PHE A 92 23.13 -11.50 23.71
C PHE A 92 24.08 -10.98 24.80
N GLN A 93 25.03 -11.78 25.24
CA GLN A 93 26.07 -11.32 26.17
C GLN A 93 26.95 -10.23 25.55
N GLU A 94 27.34 -10.38 24.25
CA GLU A 94 28.12 -9.38 23.51
C GLU A 94 27.29 -8.13 23.14
N LEU A 95 25.96 -8.26 23.09
CA LEU A 95 25.03 -7.15 22.94
C LEU A 95 24.68 -6.46 24.27
N GLY A 96 25.37 -6.78 25.34
CA GLY A 96 25.26 -6.12 26.64
C GLY A 96 24.12 -6.61 27.54
N PHE A 97 23.29 -7.56 27.13
CA PHE A 97 22.16 -8.06 27.93
C PHE A 97 22.64 -8.89 29.19
N GLY A 98 23.91 -9.21 29.23
CA GLY A 98 24.44 -10.09 30.31
C GLY A 98 23.82 -11.50 30.21
N ARG A 99 23.41 -12.04 31.35
CA ARG A 99 22.76 -13.36 31.38
C ARG A 99 21.26 -13.22 31.15
N VAL A 100 20.80 -13.48 29.91
CA VAL A 100 19.37 -13.53 29.60
C VAL A 100 18.75 -14.73 30.32
N THR A 101 17.71 -14.49 31.10
CA THR A 101 17.05 -15.53 31.91
C THR A 101 15.82 -16.08 31.21
N THR A 102 15.45 -17.32 31.53
CA THR A 102 14.17 -17.90 31.11
C THR A 102 13.01 -17.07 31.66
N ALA A 103 12.05 -16.74 30.83
CA ALA A 103 10.88 -15.95 31.20
C ALA A 103 9.71 -16.84 31.63
N LYS A 104 8.86 -16.31 32.50
CA LYS A 104 7.50 -16.83 32.66
C LYS A 104 6.66 -16.43 31.48
N PRO A 105 5.63 -17.22 31.10
CA PRO A 105 4.69 -16.79 30.08
C PRO A 105 4.11 -15.41 30.39
N ILE A 106 3.93 -14.61 29.36
CA ILE A 106 3.25 -13.31 29.46
C ILE A 106 1.74 -13.61 29.46
N GLU A 107 1.06 -13.24 30.54
CA GLU A 107 -0.38 -13.46 30.71
C GLU A 107 -1.12 -12.14 30.51
N VAL A 108 -2.04 -12.09 29.52
CA VAL A 108 -2.88 -10.93 29.25
C VAL A 108 -4.28 -11.43 28.87
N ASP A 109 -5.33 -10.91 29.48
CA ASP A 109 -6.73 -11.19 29.17
C ASP A 109 -7.04 -12.70 29.02
N CYS A 110 -6.59 -13.54 29.96
CA CYS A 110 -6.74 -15.00 29.93
C CYS A 110 -5.98 -15.72 28.79
N HIS A 111 -5.12 -15.03 28.05
CA HIS A 111 -4.23 -15.63 27.06
C HIS A 111 -2.80 -15.72 27.60
N SER A 112 -2.14 -16.84 27.30
CA SER A 112 -0.78 -17.12 27.76
C SER A 112 0.17 -17.16 26.57
N TYR A 113 1.17 -16.30 26.60
CA TYR A 113 2.22 -16.21 25.56
C TYR A 113 3.54 -16.75 26.10
N PRO A 114 3.88 -18.02 25.84
CA PRO A 114 5.04 -18.68 26.44
C PRO A 114 6.35 -18.31 25.71
N VAL A 115 6.79 -17.07 25.87
CA VAL A 115 8.11 -16.65 25.38
C VAL A 115 9.22 -17.35 26.16
N SER A 116 10.34 -17.70 25.53
CA SER A 116 11.37 -18.53 26.14
C SER A 116 12.24 -17.77 27.15
N HIS A 117 12.54 -16.52 26.87
CA HIS A 117 13.43 -15.67 27.68
C HIS A 117 12.88 -14.25 27.75
N GLY A 118 13.44 -13.44 28.63
CA GLY A 118 13.11 -12.03 28.75
C GLY A 118 14.24 -11.23 29.36
N TRP A 119 14.25 -9.95 29.11
CA TRP A 119 15.11 -8.97 29.74
C TRP A 119 14.30 -7.71 30.00
N ASN A 120 14.12 -7.34 31.25
CA ASN A 120 13.21 -6.27 31.67
C ASN A 120 11.82 -6.43 31.02
N GLN A 121 11.37 -5.43 30.26
CA GLN A 121 10.09 -5.44 29.52
C GLN A 121 10.24 -5.89 28.06
N VAL A 122 11.34 -6.55 27.70
CA VAL A 122 11.61 -7.05 26.35
C VAL A 122 11.46 -8.57 26.32
N PRO A 123 10.41 -9.11 25.70
CA PRO A 123 10.30 -10.54 25.44
C PRO A 123 11.32 -10.97 24.38
N ILE A 124 12.03 -12.05 24.67
CA ILE A 124 13.05 -12.63 23.81
C ILE A 124 12.69 -14.10 23.57
N HIS A 125 12.35 -14.44 22.34
CA HIS A 125 11.95 -15.81 22.00
C HIS A 125 13.00 -16.50 21.15
N LEU A 126 13.69 -17.48 21.77
CA LEU A 126 14.79 -18.21 21.15
C LEU A 126 14.36 -19.64 20.84
N VAL A 127 14.48 -20.06 19.58
CA VAL A 127 14.13 -21.41 19.13
C VAL A 127 15.35 -22.10 18.51
N GLY A 128 15.21 -23.38 18.14
CA GLY A 128 16.28 -24.13 17.47
C GLY A 128 16.45 -23.72 16.00
N SER A 129 17.64 -23.92 15.43
CA SER A 129 18.00 -23.52 14.06
C SER A 129 17.16 -24.18 12.95
N HIS A 130 16.49 -25.28 13.22
CA HIS A 130 15.59 -25.93 12.27
C HIS A 130 14.17 -25.33 12.28
N ALA A 131 13.84 -24.45 13.23
CA ALA A 131 12.54 -23.82 13.27
C ALA A 131 12.54 -22.57 12.35
N ASP A 132 11.57 -22.50 11.48
CA ASP A 132 11.28 -21.30 10.67
C ASP A 132 10.60 -20.25 11.55
N LEU A 133 11.00 -18.99 11.43
CA LEU A 133 10.37 -17.89 12.19
C LEU A 133 8.95 -17.58 11.73
N ASP A 134 8.58 -17.92 10.51
CA ASP A 134 7.30 -17.58 9.89
C ASP A 134 6.29 -18.73 9.89
N VAL A 135 6.71 -19.95 10.23
CA VAL A 135 5.87 -21.14 10.13
C VAL A 135 5.94 -21.95 11.41
N ARG A 136 4.81 -22.57 11.80
CA ARG A 136 4.80 -23.56 12.89
C ARG A 136 5.66 -24.76 12.53
N THR A 137 6.52 -25.15 13.43
CA THR A 137 7.39 -26.32 13.27
C THR A 137 6.96 -27.39 14.27
N PRO A 138 6.17 -28.42 13.84
CA PRO A 138 5.72 -29.48 14.71
C PRO A 138 6.89 -30.19 15.41
N GLY A 139 6.80 -30.38 16.73
CA GLY A 139 7.84 -30.99 17.52
C GLY A 139 8.98 -30.07 17.96
N ALA A 140 9.10 -28.86 17.40
CA ALA A 140 10.12 -27.90 17.81
C ALA A 140 9.69 -27.14 19.08
N VAL A 141 10.59 -27.13 20.08
CA VAL A 141 10.34 -26.41 21.34
C VAL A 141 10.24 -24.91 21.06
N GLY A 142 9.10 -24.30 21.47
CA GLY A 142 8.83 -22.89 21.27
C GLY A 142 8.24 -22.52 19.90
N ALA A 143 8.16 -23.45 18.93
CA ALA A 143 7.62 -23.20 17.59
C ALA A 143 6.49 -24.15 17.19
N ALA A 144 6.07 -25.09 18.06
CA ALA A 144 5.09 -26.12 17.73
C ALA A 144 3.64 -25.60 17.71
N LYS A 145 3.28 -24.68 18.58
CA LYS A 145 1.91 -24.17 18.74
C LYS A 145 1.65 -22.90 17.93
N ALA A 146 2.63 -22.05 17.82
CA ALA A 146 2.61 -20.83 17.02
C ALA A 146 3.98 -20.65 16.35
N SER A 147 4.04 -19.91 15.24
CA SER A 147 5.32 -19.49 14.68
C SER A 147 6.02 -18.53 15.66
N PRO A 148 7.36 -18.53 15.74
CA PRO A 148 8.09 -17.64 16.63
C PRO A 148 7.76 -16.16 16.41
N HIS A 149 7.59 -15.74 15.17
CA HIS A 149 7.15 -14.38 14.82
C HIS A 149 5.78 -14.06 15.42
N SER A 150 4.77 -14.91 15.14
CA SER A 150 3.40 -14.70 15.62
C SER A 150 3.32 -14.68 17.14
N LEU A 151 4.03 -15.58 17.82
CA LEU A 151 4.02 -15.63 19.28
C LEU A 151 4.51 -14.32 19.93
N VAL A 152 5.64 -13.80 19.44
CA VAL A 152 6.19 -12.54 19.97
C VAL A 152 5.31 -11.36 19.59
N GLN A 153 4.85 -11.29 18.33
CA GLN A 153 4.01 -10.19 17.85
C GLN A 153 2.67 -10.15 18.59
N SER A 154 2.02 -11.30 18.81
CA SER A 154 0.77 -11.37 19.58
C SER A 154 0.97 -10.95 21.04
N ALA A 155 2.08 -11.34 21.66
CA ALA A 155 2.41 -10.91 23.01
C ALA A 155 2.63 -9.39 23.11
N LEU A 156 3.30 -8.78 22.12
CA LEU A 156 3.51 -7.34 22.05
C LEU A 156 2.19 -6.59 21.85
N ASN A 157 1.36 -7.07 20.94
CA ASN A 157 0.09 -6.42 20.61
C ASN A 157 -0.95 -6.51 21.75
N ALA A 158 -0.86 -7.55 22.59
CA ALA A 158 -1.77 -7.74 23.70
C ALA A 158 -1.36 -6.94 24.96
N SER A 159 -0.09 -6.58 25.10
CA SER A 159 0.46 -6.04 26.35
C SER A 159 1.00 -4.61 26.20
N GLU A 160 0.38 -3.65 26.84
CA GLU A 160 0.87 -2.27 26.90
C GLU A 160 2.25 -2.11 27.56
N ALA A 161 2.66 -3.10 28.35
CA ALA A 161 3.97 -3.10 29.03
C ALA A 161 5.14 -3.49 28.10
N HIS A 162 4.85 -4.14 26.97
CA HIS A 162 5.85 -4.69 26.07
C HIS A 162 5.73 -4.04 24.68
N LEU A 163 6.66 -3.13 24.36
CA LEU A 163 6.63 -2.40 23.09
C LEU A 163 7.54 -3.01 22.02
N TRP A 164 8.69 -3.56 22.44
CA TRP A 164 9.69 -4.18 21.60
C TRP A 164 10.00 -5.59 22.03
N GLY A 165 10.28 -6.47 21.07
CA GLY A 165 10.61 -7.85 21.33
C GLY A 165 11.55 -8.43 20.28
N ILE A 166 12.17 -9.56 20.59
CA ILE A 166 13.14 -10.23 19.73
C ILE A 166 12.74 -11.69 19.54
N ALA A 167 12.75 -12.16 18.28
CA ALA A 167 12.62 -13.56 17.93
C ALA A 167 13.87 -14.02 17.17
N SER A 168 14.43 -15.19 17.51
CA SER A 168 15.57 -15.75 16.78
C SER A 168 15.59 -17.28 16.78
N ASN A 169 15.99 -17.85 15.63
CA ASN A 169 16.31 -19.26 15.48
C ASN A 169 17.82 -19.52 15.36
N GLY A 170 18.64 -18.50 15.61
CA GLY A 170 20.10 -18.58 15.50
C GLY A 170 20.64 -18.37 14.08
N LEU A 171 19.83 -18.54 13.05
CA LEU A 171 20.17 -18.19 11.66
C LEU A 171 19.69 -16.78 11.33
N ASN A 172 18.51 -16.43 11.83
CA ASN A 172 17.90 -15.11 11.70
C ASN A 172 17.60 -14.54 13.10
N LEU A 173 17.77 -13.22 13.24
CA LEU A 173 17.33 -12.47 14.41
C LEU A 173 16.38 -11.38 13.93
N ARG A 174 15.17 -11.36 14.48
CA ARG A 174 14.13 -10.42 14.12
C ARG A 174 13.77 -9.53 15.29
N LEU A 175 13.89 -8.23 15.10
CA LEU A 175 13.46 -7.20 16.04
C LEU A 175 12.03 -6.80 15.68
N LEU A 176 11.11 -6.94 16.62
CA LEU A 176 9.68 -6.72 16.49
C LEU A 176 9.23 -5.56 17.38
N ARG A 177 8.18 -4.87 16.95
CA ARG A 177 7.51 -3.83 17.72
C ARG A 177 6.02 -4.08 17.74
N ASP A 178 5.34 -3.65 18.80
CA ASP A 178 3.87 -3.55 18.79
C ASP A 178 3.38 -2.85 17.52
N ASN A 179 2.49 -3.50 16.79
CA ASN A 179 2.00 -3.04 15.50
C ASN A 179 0.49 -2.74 15.48
N VAL A 180 -0.18 -2.69 16.63
CA VAL A 180 -1.62 -2.37 16.73
C VAL A 180 -1.93 -1.02 16.08
N ALA A 181 -1.08 -0.03 16.33
CA ALA A 181 -1.19 1.30 15.72
C ALA A 181 -0.55 1.40 14.33
N LEU A 182 0.22 0.39 13.90
CA LEU A 182 0.87 0.38 12.60
C LEU A 182 -0.07 -0.20 11.54
N THR A 183 -0.07 0.42 10.39
CA THR A 183 -0.92 0.02 9.27
C THR A 183 -0.38 -1.16 8.49
N ARG A 184 0.89 -1.53 8.74
CA ARG A 184 1.64 -2.61 8.09
C ARG A 184 2.40 -3.43 9.12
N LEU A 185 2.70 -4.68 8.75
CA LEU A 185 3.67 -5.48 9.47
C LEU A 185 5.04 -4.79 9.40
N ALA A 186 5.67 -4.61 10.55
CA ALA A 186 6.93 -3.88 10.63
C ALA A 186 7.93 -4.64 11.52
N TYR A 187 9.12 -4.90 10.98
CA TYR A 187 10.21 -5.55 11.70
C TYR A 187 11.56 -5.22 11.05
N VAL A 188 12.62 -5.45 11.80
CA VAL A 188 13.99 -5.47 11.26
C VAL A 188 14.54 -6.87 11.45
N GLU A 189 15.00 -7.49 10.38
CA GLU A 189 15.59 -8.82 10.39
C GLU A 189 17.06 -8.77 10.03
N PHE A 190 17.85 -9.53 10.79
CA PHE A 190 19.27 -9.73 10.58
C PHE A 190 19.50 -11.20 10.23
N ASP A 191 19.95 -11.48 9.00
CA ASP A 191 20.42 -12.79 8.58
C ASP A 191 21.81 -13.04 9.16
N LEU A 192 21.84 -13.69 10.31
CA LEU A 192 23.10 -13.99 11.03
C LEU A 192 23.96 -14.96 10.23
N GLN A 193 23.35 -15.88 9.48
CA GLN A 193 24.09 -16.84 8.67
C GLN A 193 24.83 -16.11 7.54
N ALA A 194 24.14 -15.30 6.75
CA ALA A 194 24.77 -14.52 5.68
C ALA A 194 25.83 -13.57 6.25
N MET A 195 25.56 -12.97 7.41
CA MET A 195 26.46 -12.02 8.08
C MET A 195 27.78 -12.64 8.48
N PHE A 196 27.75 -13.81 9.17
CA PHE A 196 28.95 -14.45 9.69
C PHE A 196 29.66 -15.33 8.65
N ASP A 197 28.93 -15.99 7.75
CA ASP A 197 29.52 -16.77 6.65
C ASP A 197 30.11 -15.85 5.54
N GLY A 198 29.50 -14.70 5.32
CA GLY A 198 29.96 -13.68 4.35
C GLY A 198 30.98 -12.68 4.89
N ASP A 199 31.38 -12.79 6.16
CA ASP A 199 32.31 -11.86 6.86
C ASP A 199 31.86 -10.37 6.74
N LEU A 200 30.54 -10.10 6.89
CA LEU A 200 29.92 -8.79 6.71
C LEU A 200 30.01 -7.93 7.98
N TYR A 201 31.23 -7.56 8.35
CA TYR A 201 31.49 -6.77 9.57
C TYR A 201 30.71 -5.44 9.63
N SER A 202 30.57 -4.76 8.51
CA SER A 202 29.83 -3.48 8.45
C SER A 202 28.33 -3.64 8.82
N GLU A 203 27.74 -4.78 8.50
CA GLU A 203 26.33 -5.06 8.83
C GLU A 203 26.19 -5.57 10.28
N PHE A 204 27.14 -6.33 10.77
CA PHE A 204 27.23 -6.64 12.19
C PHE A 204 27.37 -5.38 13.05
N PHE A 205 28.09 -4.38 12.58
CA PHE A 205 28.19 -3.09 13.26
C PHE A 205 26.81 -2.47 13.49
N VAL A 206 25.95 -2.48 12.46
CA VAL A 206 24.56 -2.00 12.55
C VAL A 206 23.73 -2.87 13.51
N LEU A 207 23.83 -4.21 13.40
CA LEU A 207 23.16 -5.12 14.33
C LEU A 207 23.53 -4.79 15.77
N TRP A 208 24.82 -4.63 16.06
CA TRP A 208 25.31 -4.33 17.41
C TRP A 208 24.75 -2.99 17.91
N LEU A 209 24.76 -1.93 17.09
CA LEU A 209 24.20 -0.63 17.45
C LEU A 209 22.70 -0.69 17.75
N VAL A 210 21.94 -1.41 16.93
CA VAL A 210 20.47 -1.46 17.01
C VAL A 210 20.00 -2.40 18.12
N CYS A 211 20.66 -3.54 18.27
CA CYS A 211 20.23 -4.59 19.20
C CYS A 211 20.95 -4.56 20.54
N HIS A 212 21.84 -3.60 20.82
CA HIS A 212 22.48 -3.46 22.12
C HIS A 212 21.44 -3.16 23.21
N GLN A 213 21.61 -3.74 24.40
CA GLN A 213 20.66 -3.64 25.50
C GLN A 213 20.28 -2.19 25.87
N SER A 214 21.24 -1.25 25.80
CA SER A 214 20.99 0.17 26.09
C SER A 214 19.92 0.82 25.17
N ARG A 215 19.58 0.17 24.06
CA ARG A 215 18.50 0.65 23.16
C ARG A 215 17.10 0.42 23.72
N PHE A 216 17.01 -0.50 24.69
CA PHE A 216 15.76 -0.94 25.33
C PHE A 216 15.66 -0.43 26.78
N GLU A 217 16.43 0.57 27.17
CA GLU A 217 16.41 1.15 28.52
C GLU A 217 15.55 2.39 28.61
N GLY A 218 14.82 2.50 29.72
CA GLY A 218 13.97 3.63 30.08
C GLY A 218 12.98 3.23 31.16
N GLU A 219 12.42 4.18 31.88
CA GLU A 219 11.35 3.93 32.86
C GLU A 219 10.07 3.38 32.18
N LYS A 220 9.83 3.82 30.94
CA LYS A 220 8.72 3.34 30.11
C LYS A 220 9.22 2.98 28.71
N PRO A 221 8.64 1.97 28.04
CA PRO A 221 9.06 1.56 26.71
C PRO A 221 9.05 2.69 25.67
N ALA A 222 8.15 3.67 25.81
CA ALA A 222 8.09 4.86 24.96
C ALA A 222 9.33 5.77 25.06
N GLN A 223 10.19 5.59 26.07
CA GLN A 223 11.41 6.38 26.26
C GLN A 223 12.66 5.70 25.66
N TYR A 224 12.54 4.48 25.16
CA TYR A 224 13.63 3.72 24.58
C TYR A 224 14.27 4.47 23.41
N TRP A 225 15.59 4.31 23.25
CA TRP A 225 16.30 4.89 22.10
C TRP A 225 15.69 4.42 20.77
N LEU A 226 15.23 3.17 20.68
CA LEU A 226 14.56 2.66 19.47
C LEU A 226 13.29 3.46 19.12
N GLU A 227 12.49 3.91 20.10
CA GLU A 227 11.33 4.76 19.84
C GLU A 227 11.73 6.16 19.36
N ARG A 228 12.77 6.73 19.97
CA ARG A 228 13.32 8.02 19.51
C ARG A 228 13.87 7.91 18.10
N TRP A 229 14.58 6.84 17.81
CA TRP A 229 15.11 6.57 16.46
C TRP A 229 14.01 6.34 15.44
N LYS A 230 12.99 5.53 15.79
CA LYS A 230 11.81 5.33 14.95
C LYS A 230 11.14 6.66 14.61
N LYS A 231 10.88 7.50 15.60
CA LYS A 231 10.28 8.82 15.39
C LYS A 231 11.16 9.72 14.52
N SER A 232 12.45 9.76 14.77
CA SER A 232 13.40 10.53 13.94
C SER A 232 13.43 10.03 12.50
N ALA A 233 13.35 8.72 12.29
CA ALA A 233 13.29 8.11 10.98
C ALA A 233 11.97 8.43 10.25
N GLU A 234 10.84 8.38 10.94
CA GLU A 234 9.52 8.78 10.41
C GLU A 234 9.51 10.26 9.98
N ASP A 235 10.03 11.16 10.82
CA ASP A 235 10.14 12.59 10.50
C ASP A 235 11.05 12.83 9.27
N LYS A 236 12.14 12.07 9.14
CA LYS A 236 13.04 12.15 7.97
C LYS A 236 12.36 11.61 6.70
N THR A 237 11.65 10.50 6.81
CA THR A 237 10.92 9.90 5.69
C THR A 237 9.83 10.84 5.20
N TRP A 238 9.08 11.46 6.10
CA TRP A 238 8.04 12.43 5.74
C TRP A 238 8.60 13.62 4.96
N ARG A 239 9.73 14.19 5.39
CA ARG A 239 10.41 15.29 4.66
C ARG A 239 10.89 14.84 3.28
N ALA A 240 11.47 13.65 3.17
CA ALA A 240 11.93 13.12 1.89
C ALA A 240 10.76 12.95 0.88
N LEU A 241 9.54 12.72 1.37
CA LEU A 241 8.34 12.62 0.54
C LEU A 241 7.86 13.97 0.02
N GLU A 242 7.90 15.01 0.85
CA GLU A 242 7.59 16.38 0.43
C GLU A 242 8.56 16.82 -0.68
N ASP A 243 9.82 16.39 -0.60
CA ASP A 243 10.87 16.69 -1.58
C ASP A 243 10.80 15.81 -2.84
N LEU A 244 10.11 14.67 -2.82
CA LEU A 244 9.97 13.78 -3.98
C LEU A 244 9.08 14.40 -5.07
N TYR A 245 8.03 15.13 -4.71
CA TYR A 245 7.12 15.75 -5.66
C TYR A 245 7.81 16.72 -6.64
N PRO A 246 8.65 17.69 -6.20
CA PRO A 246 9.47 18.49 -7.11
C PRO A 246 10.36 17.66 -8.02
N GLY A 247 10.93 16.55 -7.51
CA GLY A 247 11.74 15.63 -8.28
C GLY A 247 10.96 14.97 -9.43
N VAL A 248 9.76 14.47 -9.14
CA VAL A 248 8.90 13.86 -10.16
C VAL A 248 8.41 14.88 -11.19
N LYS A 249 8.10 16.13 -10.77
CA LYS A 249 7.80 17.23 -11.69
C LYS A 249 8.98 17.51 -12.64
N LYS A 250 10.20 17.58 -12.11
CA LYS A 250 11.41 17.78 -12.89
C LYS A 250 11.69 16.62 -13.85
N ALA A 251 11.47 15.37 -13.42
CA ALA A 251 11.63 14.20 -14.27
C ALA A 251 10.63 14.21 -15.45
N ASN A 252 9.40 14.61 -15.20
CA ASN A 252 8.38 14.79 -16.23
C ASN A 252 8.81 15.84 -17.26
N ALA A 253 9.28 16.99 -16.81
CA ALA A 253 9.77 18.05 -17.69
C ALA A 253 10.99 17.59 -18.54
N ALA A 254 11.94 16.88 -17.92
CA ALA A 254 13.12 16.34 -18.60
C ALA A 254 12.75 15.30 -19.67
N LEU A 255 11.86 14.35 -19.36
CA LEU A 255 11.37 13.36 -20.32
C LEU A 255 10.56 14.00 -21.45
N GLY A 256 9.63 14.88 -21.11
CA GLY A 256 8.81 15.58 -22.10
C GLY A 256 9.67 16.41 -23.05
N THR A 257 10.59 17.23 -22.53
CA THR A 257 11.55 18.01 -23.32
C THR A 257 12.45 17.09 -24.14
N GLY A 258 12.99 16.02 -23.54
CA GLY A 258 13.84 15.06 -24.24
C GLY A 258 13.17 14.39 -25.44
N LEU A 259 11.85 14.08 -25.33
CA LEU A 259 11.06 13.54 -26.41
C LEU A 259 10.80 14.56 -27.51
N VAL A 260 10.41 15.78 -27.16
CA VAL A 260 10.05 16.83 -28.15
C VAL A 260 11.29 17.40 -28.82
N SER A 261 12.42 17.55 -28.11
CA SER A 261 13.66 18.13 -28.64
C SER A 261 14.51 17.17 -29.48
N HIS A 262 14.35 15.85 -29.31
CA HIS A 262 15.23 14.88 -30.00
C HIS A 262 15.06 14.95 -31.53
N PRO A 263 16.15 15.11 -32.30
CA PRO A 263 16.10 15.28 -33.77
C PRO A 263 15.36 14.13 -34.48
N GLY A 264 15.55 12.89 -34.04
CA GLY A 264 14.91 11.71 -34.62
C GLY A 264 13.38 11.64 -34.48
N ASN A 265 12.77 12.44 -33.59
CA ASN A 265 11.33 12.37 -33.29
C ASN A 265 10.48 13.33 -34.18
N THR A 266 10.75 13.36 -35.48
CA THR A 266 10.03 14.25 -36.42
C THR A 266 8.54 13.92 -36.49
N ALA A 267 8.17 12.63 -36.53
CA ALA A 267 6.79 12.17 -36.58
C ALA A 267 5.99 12.56 -35.33
N LEU A 268 6.62 12.48 -34.12
CA LEU A 268 5.99 12.92 -32.87
C LEU A 268 5.70 14.42 -32.89
N ARG A 269 6.67 15.25 -33.30
CA ARG A 269 6.50 16.69 -33.40
C ARG A 269 5.38 17.07 -34.39
N GLU A 270 5.31 16.36 -35.51
CA GLU A 270 4.27 16.60 -36.50
C GLU A 270 2.87 16.24 -35.96
N LYS A 271 2.72 15.14 -35.20
CA LYS A 271 1.45 14.82 -34.52
C LYS A 271 1.03 15.90 -33.54
N LEU A 272 1.98 16.47 -32.79
CA LEU A 272 1.72 17.55 -31.84
C LEU A 272 1.35 18.86 -32.55
N ARG A 273 2.03 19.23 -33.66
CA ARG A 273 1.72 20.42 -34.47
C ARG A 273 0.36 20.33 -35.11
N THR A 274 0.00 19.18 -35.65
CA THR A 274 -1.28 18.97 -36.36
C THR A 274 -2.45 18.72 -35.40
N GLY A 275 -2.21 18.67 -34.11
CA GLY A 275 -3.24 18.36 -33.08
C GLY A 275 -3.74 16.91 -33.09
N LYS A 276 -3.13 16.02 -33.91
CA LYS A 276 -3.43 14.57 -33.90
C LYS A 276 -3.10 13.92 -32.56
N LEU A 277 -2.10 14.46 -31.86
CA LEU A 277 -1.77 14.13 -30.48
C LEU A 277 -1.97 15.39 -29.64
N THR A 278 -2.92 15.35 -28.72
CA THR A 278 -3.18 16.49 -27.83
C THR A 278 -2.08 16.60 -26.76
N THR A 279 -1.84 17.84 -26.29
CA THR A 279 -0.88 18.11 -25.21
C THR A 279 -1.16 17.26 -23.96
N GLN A 280 -2.45 17.08 -23.64
CA GLN A 280 -2.87 16.30 -22.47
C GLN A 280 -2.58 14.80 -22.65
N GLU A 281 -2.86 14.24 -23.85
CA GLU A 281 -2.56 12.82 -24.09
C GLU A 281 -1.03 12.57 -24.14
N PHE A 282 -0.27 13.50 -24.72
CA PHE A 282 1.18 13.44 -24.65
C PHE A 282 1.68 13.41 -23.20
N TYR A 283 1.15 14.28 -22.35
CA TYR A 283 1.48 14.32 -20.91
C TYR A 283 1.13 13.00 -20.22
N ARG A 284 -0.03 12.44 -20.46
CA ARG A 284 -0.42 11.11 -19.92
C ARG A 284 0.60 10.03 -20.27
N GLN A 285 1.06 10.01 -21.51
CA GLN A 285 2.08 9.05 -21.96
C GLN A 285 3.43 9.30 -21.29
N VAL A 286 3.83 10.56 -20.97
CA VAL A 286 5.03 10.85 -20.15
C VAL A 286 4.86 10.34 -18.73
N LEU A 287 3.73 10.58 -18.11
CA LEU A 287 3.41 10.08 -16.77
C LEU A 287 3.48 8.55 -16.68
N ARG A 288 2.98 7.83 -17.70
CA ARG A 288 3.07 6.37 -17.75
C ARG A 288 4.52 5.88 -17.78
N VAL A 289 5.42 6.61 -18.42
CA VAL A 289 6.87 6.31 -18.35
C VAL A 289 7.40 6.50 -16.94
N ILE A 290 7.02 7.59 -16.26
CA ILE A 290 7.39 7.80 -14.85
C ILE A 290 6.85 6.66 -13.97
N TYR A 291 5.62 6.23 -14.17
CA TYR A 291 5.03 5.10 -13.43
C TYR A 291 5.82 3.81 -13.60
N ARG A 292 6.28 3.52 -14.82
CA ARG A 292 7.17 2.37 -15.08
C ARG A 292 8.51 2.49 -14.35
N MET A 293 9.11 3.69 -14.34
CA MET A 293 10.37 3.93 -13.64
C MET A 293 10.21 3.75 -12.12
N LEU A 294 9.16 4.32 -11.55
CA LEU A 294 8.88 4.22 -10.11
C LEU A 294 8.51 2.79 -9.69
N PHE A 295 7.70 2.09 -10.50
CA PHE A 295 7.42 0.68 -10.27
C PHE A 295 8.72 -0.15 -10.24
N GLN A 296 9.62 0.06 -11.22
CA GLN A 296 10.89 -0.66 -11.26
C GLN A 296 11.77 -0.31 -10.05
N LEU A 297 11.85 0.97 -9.64
CA LEU A 297 12.59 1.38 -8.44
C LEU A 297 12.08 0.66 -7.19
N VAL A 298 10.76 0.65 -6.98
CA VAL A 298 10.15 -0.06 -5.85
C VAL A 298 10.37 -1.56 -5.93
N ALA A 299 10.16 -2.16 -7.11
CA ALA A 299 10.27 -3.60 -7.29
C ALA A 299 11.72 -4.10 -7.17
N GLU A 300 12.71 -3.33 -7.63
CA GLU A 300 14.13 -3.65 -7.47
C GLU A 300 14.60 -3.43 -6.02
N ASP A 301 14.26 -2.30 -5.39
CA ASP A 301 14.66 -2.02 -4.01
C ASP A 301 14.01 -2.97 -3.00
N ARG A 302 12.83 -3.55 -3.31
CA ARG A 302 12.16 -4.60 -2.54
C ARG A 302 12.55 -6.02 -2.92
N ASP A 303 13.40 -6.19 -3.92
CA ASP A 303 13.77 -7.50 -4.49
C ASP A 303 12.58 -8.38 -4.92
N LEU A 304 11.57 -7.77 -5.52
CA LEU A 304 10.32 -8.43 -5.92
C LEU A 304 10.27 -8.84 -7.39
N LEU A 305 11.23 -8.40 -8.23
CA LEU A 305 11.26 -8.79 -9.64
C LEU A 305 11.68 -10.25 -9.85
N HIS A 306 12.52 -10.78 -8.98
CA HIS A 306 13.10 -12.11 -9.15
C HIS A 306 12.50 -13.08 -8.14
N PRO A 307 12.35 -14.38 -8.49
CA PRO A 307 11.98 -15.40 -7.50
C PRO A 307 13.00 -15.40 -6.36
N PRO A 308 12.56 -15.62 -5.10
CA PRO A 308 13.46 -15.71 -3.98
C PRO A 308 14.47 -16.84 -4.22
N PHE A 309 15.74 -16.59 -3.95
CA PHE A 309 16.76 -17.61 -4.00
C PHE A 309 16.59 -18.53 -2.79
N ILE A 310 16.02 -19.71 -3.01
CA ILE A 310 16.02 -20.78 -2.03
C ILE A 310 17.39 -21.47 -2.18
N ALA A 311 18.33 -21.17 -1.30
CA ALA A 311 19.52 -22.00 -1.16
C ALA A 311 19.03 -23.41 -0.80
N SER A 312 19.14 -24.34 -1.74
CA SER A 312 18.76 -25.73 -1.49
C SER A 312 19.59 -26.25 -0.33
N THR A 313 19.01 -26.32 0.87
CA THR A 313 19.53 -27.18 1.91
C THR A 313 19.41 -28.61 1.41
N VAL A 314 20.51 -29.15 0.96
CA VAL A 314 20.65 -30.57 0.63
C VAL A 314 20.30 -31.37 1.88
N GLY A 315 19.18 -32.11 1.84
CA GLY A 315 18.87 -33.14 2.78
C GLY A 315 17.64 -32.98 3.64
N ALA A 316 16.46 -33.15 3.08
CA ALA A 316 15.34 -33.73 3.83
C ALA A 316 14.41 -34.44 2.81
N GLY A 317 14.62 -35.75 2.66
CA GLY A 317 13.71 -36.62 1.93
C GLY A 317 12.34 -36.64 2.59
N SER A 318 11.32 -36.22 1.86
CA SER A 318 9.93 -36.52 2.16
C SER A 318 9.43 -37.52 1.09
N SER A 319 9.33 -38.77 1.48
CA SER A 319 8.58 -39.77 0.73
C SER A 319 7.09 -39.47 0.77
N PRO A 320 6.38 -39.45 -0.34
CA PRO A 320 4.93 -39.55 -0.32
C PRO A 320 4.53 -41.02 -0.32
N THR A 321 3.90 -41.47 0.75
CA THR A 321 3.09 -42.72 0.74
C THR A 321 1.78 -42.43 -0.01
N GLY A 322 1.59 -43.16 -1.07
CA GLY A 322 0.31 -43.14 -1.82
C GLY A 322 0.35 -44.15 -2.97
N VAL A 323 -0.23 -45.30 -2.75
CA VAL A 323 -0.40 -46.49 -3.60
C VAL A 323 -1.00 -46.17 -4.97
N GLY A 324 -0.48 -46.80 -6.02
CA GLY A 324 -1.10 -46.86 -7.37
C GLY A 324 -0.21 -47.51 -8.39
N GLU A 325 -0.47 -48.81 -8.68
CA GLU A 325 0.20 -49.70 -9.64
C GLU A 325 0.17 -49.18 -11.09
N GLY A 326 1.24 -49.44 -11.83
CA GLY A 326 1.22 -49.35 -13.29
C GLY A 326 2.61 -49.27 -13.92
N ALA A 327 3.15 -50.43 -14.25
CA ALA A 327 4.45 -50.64 -14.88
C ALA A 327 4.69 -49.89 -16.20
N ARG A 328 5.94 -49.42 -16.44
CA ARG A 328 6.82 -49.85 -17.57
C ARG A 328 8.21 -49.24 -17.46
N ARG A 329 9.20 -50.06 -17.68
CA ARG A 329 10.63 -49.80 -17.73
C ARG A 329 11.00 -48.82 -18.85
N ALA A 330 11.91 -47.90 -18.57
CA ALA A 330 13.02 -47.50 -19.45
C ALA A 330 13.97 -46.54 -18.78
N ASP A 331 15.19 -46.88 -18.77
CA ASP A 331 16.44 -46.13 -18.89
C ASP A 331 16.98 -45.35 -17.68
N GLU A 332 18.10 -45.89 -17.21
CA GLU A 332 18.98 -45.30 -16.19
C GLU A 332 19.78 -44.11 -16.79
N GLY A 333 19.28 -42.88 -16.54
CA GLY A 333 20.04 -41.64 -16.75
C GLY A 333 20.35 -41.00 -15.44
N ARG A 334 21.62 -40.76 -15.12
CA ARG A 334 22.13 -40.16 -13.90
C ARG A 334 21.42 -38.85 -13.51
N PRO A 335 20.79 -38.75 -12.34
CA PRO A 335 20.15 -37.50 -11.88
C PRO A 335 21.12 -36.72 -10.98
N GLY A 336 22.03 -35.98 -11.53
CA GLY A 336 22.99 -35.25 -10.69
C GLY A 336 23.53 -33.94 -11.30
N GLU A 337 23.54 -33.83 -12.59
CA GLU A 337 24.23 -32.73 -13.25
C GLU A 337 23.32 -31.57 -13.73
N ASN A 338 21.99 -31.79 -13.85
CA ASN A 338 21.10 -30.79 -14.40
C ASN A 338 20.53 -29.77 -13.36
N GLN A 339 20.48 -30.11 -12.05
CA GLN A 339 19.96 -29.16 -11.06
C GLN A 339 20.99 -28.13 -10.60
N SER A 340 22.26 -28.47 -10.54
CA SER A 340 23.33 -27.52 -10.19
C SER A 340 23.64 -26.52 -11.31
N SER A 341 23.42 -26.92 -12.59
CA SER A 341 23.60 -26.03 -13.74
C SER A 341 22.46 -25.01 -13.86
N THR A 342 21.24 -25.37 -13.56
CA THR A 342 20.09 -24.47 -13.62
C THR A 342 20.12 -23.38 -12.54
N GLU A 343 20.52 -23.69 -11.33
CA GLU A 343 20.73 -22.67 -10.27
C GLU A 343 21.83 -21.67 -10.62
N SER A 344 22.94 -22.17 -11.12
CA SER A 344 24.06 -21.35 -11.61
C SER A 344 23.64 -20.38 -12.73
N ASP A 345 22.78 -20.83 -13.66
CA ASP A 345 22.34 -20.02 -14.80
C ASP A 345 21.30 -18.96 -14.40
N ALA A 346 20.40 -19.26 -13.45
CA ALA A 346 19.46 -18.28 -12.89
C ALA A 346 20.19 -17.16 -12.15
N LEU A 347 21.20 -17.47 -11.35
CA LEU A 347 22.04 -16.49 -10.69
C LEU A 347 22.82 -15.61 -11.68
N LYS A 348 23.38 -16.21 -12.71
CA LYS A 348 24.06 -15.48 -13.80
C LYS A 348 23.11 -14.56 -14.55
N ALA A 349 21.87 -15.02 -14.82
CA ALA A 349 20.85 -14.21 -15.49
C ALA A 349 20.44 -13.00 -14.63
N ARG A 350 20.18 -13.21 -13.32
CA ARG A 350 19.87 -12.15 -12.35
C ARG A 350 21.00 -11.12 -12.26
N ARG A 351 22.24 -11.58 -12.10
CA ARG A 351 23.42 -10.69 -12.07
C ARG A 351 23.55 -9.88 -13.34
N ARG A 352 23.37 -10.51 -14.51
CA ARG A 352 23.38 -9.81 -15.81
C ARG A 352 22.31 -8.71 -15.87
N TYR A 353 21.11 -8.96 -15.33
CA TYR A 353 20.09 -7.92 -15.22
C TYR A 353 20.55 -6.76 -14.34
N LEU A 354 20.97 -7.05 -13.10
CA LEU A 354 21.39 -6.02 -12.14
C LEU A 354 22.56 -5.18 -12.65
N ASP A 355 23.55 -5.80 -13.28
CA ASP A 355 24.77 -5.13 -13.75
C ASP A 355 24.53 -4.27 -15.00
N PHE A 356 23.56 -4.61 -15.88
CA PHE A 356 23.44 -3.97 -17.20
C PHE A 356 22.07 -3.37 -17.51
N TYR A 357 20.99 -3.84 -16.90
CA TYR A 357 19.63 -3.52 -17.31
C TYR A 357 18.79 -2.85 -16.24
N SER A 358 19.19 -2.91 -14.96
CA SER A 358 18.42 -2.42 -13.83
C SER A 358 18.30 -0.90 -13.78
N ILE A 359 17.21 -0.39 -13.22
CA ILE A 359 17.06 1.04 -12.95
C ILE A 359 17.98 1.48 -11.81
N ALA A 360 18.34 0.59 -10.88
CA ALA A 360 19.33 0.82 -9.85
C ALA A 360 20.72 1.14 -10.43
N ARG A 361 21.12 0.46 -11.52
CA ARG A 361 22.30 0.83 -12.28
C ARG A 361 22.20 2.23 -12.89
N LEU A 362 21.05 2.57 -13.50
CA LEU A 362 20.83 3.92 -14.04
C LEU A 362 20.90 4.97 -12.93
N ARG A 363 20.31 4.72 -11.75
CA ARG A 363 20.45 5.57 -10.56
C ARG A 363 21.92 5.82 -10.22
N SER A 364 22.71 4.77 -10.18
CA SER A 364 24.16 4.88 -9.91
C SER A 364 24.90 5.68 -11.00
N LEU A 365 24.57 5.50 -12.28
CA LEU A 365 25.17 6.25 -13.38
C LEU A 365 24.95 7.75 -13.27
N THR A 366 23.80 8.20 -12.77
CA THR A 366 23.49 9.64 -12.63
C THR A 366 24.42 10.38 -11.65
N LEU A 367 25.13 9.66 -10.78
CA LEU A 367 26.10 10.26 -9.85
C LEU A 367 27.42 10.64 -10.52
N TYR A 368 27.75 9.97 -11.62
CA TYR A 368 29.06 10.11 -12.26
C TYR A 368 28.99 10.60 -13.70
N ARG A 369 27.80 10.62 -14.30
CA ARG A 369 27.61 10.93 -15.71
C ARG A 369 26.47 11.92 -15.92
N SER A 370 26.74 12.99 -16.67
CA SER A 370 25.72 13.95 -17.10
C SER A 370 24.96 13.52 -18.36
N GLY A 371 25.38 12.41 -18.98
CA GLY A 371 24.75 11.85 -20.17
C GLY A 371 25.34 12.40 -21.51
N THR A 372 24.98 11.71 -22.58
CA THR A 372 25.39 11.99 -23.96
C THR A 372 24.16 12.28 -24.82
N PRO A 373 24.31 12.76 -26.07
CA PRO A 373 23.21 12.89 -27.01
C PRO A 373 22.67 11.55 -27.53
N HIS A 374 23.36 10.42 -27.27
CA HIS A 374 22.94 9.09 -27.73
C HIS A 374 21.74 8.60 -26.95
N PRO A 375 20.85 7.73 -27.52
CA PRO A 375 19.65 7.23 -26.87
C PRO A 375 19.77 5.81 -26.31
N ASP A 376 20.98 5.23 -26.21
CA ASP A 376 21.17 3.80 -25.87
C ASP A 376 20.63 3.40 -24.50
N LEU A 377 20.76 4.26 -23.47
CA LEU A 377 20.18 3.97 -22.14
C LEU A 377 18.65 3.96 -22.16
N TRP A 378 18.04 4.85 -22.95
CA TRP A 378 16.61 4.84 -23.16
C TRP A 378 16.14 3.56 -23.87
N GLN A 379 16.86 3.12 -24.89
CA GLN A 379 16.56 1.89 -25.61
C GLN A 379 16.64 0.65 -24.70
N VAL A 380 17.64 0.61 -23.79
CA VAL A 380 17.74 -0.45 -22.78
C VAL A 380 16.50 -0.44 -21.86
N PHE A 381 16.08 0.73 -21.39
CA PHE A 381 14.87 0.85 -20.57
C PHE A 381 13.60 0.41 -21.31
N GLN A 382 13.45 0.79 -22.57
CA GLN A 382 12.35 0.34 -23.43
C GLN A 382 12.37 -1.20 -23.62
N PHE A 383 13.55 -1.78 -23.82
CA PHE A 383 13.72 -3.22 -23.92
C PHE A 383 13.24 -3.94 -22.65
N VAL A 384 13.69 -3.50 -21.47
CA VAL A 384 13.23 -4.06 -20.17
C VAL A 384 11.72 -3.96 -20.03
N THR A 385 11.16 -2.78 -20.31
CA THR A 385 9.73 -2.54 -20.27
C THR A 385 8.95 -3.48 -21.18
N ALA A 386 9.41 -3.69 -22.40
CA ALA A 386 8.78 -4.58 -23.38
C ALA A 386 8.83 -6.04 -22.91
N LYS A 387 9.95 -6.47 -22.27
CA LYS A 387 10.10 -7.83 -21.76
C LYS A 387 9.22 -8.10 -20.53
N LEU A 388 9.08 -7.12 -19.64
CA LEU A 388 8.14 -7.20 -18.52
C LEU A 388 6.69 -7.28 -18.99
N GLY A 389 6.36 -6.67 -20.12
CA GLY A 389 5.02 -6.71 -20.73
C GLY A 389 4.74 -7.89 -21.64
N SER A 390 5.75 -8.72 -21.95
CA SER A 390 5.58 -9.89 -22.80
C SER A 390 5.04 -11.09 -22.01
N ASP A 391 4.38 -12.02 -22.70
CA ASP A 391 3.83 -13.23 -22.07
C ASP A 391 4.91 -14.21 -21.56
N THR A 392 6.13 -14.13 -22.08
CA THR A 392 7.24 -15.01 -21.75
C THR A 392 8.31 -14.39 -20.86
N GLY A 393 8.30 -13.07 -20.68
CA GLY A 393 9.39 -12.39 -19.99
C GLY A 393 10.72 -12.44 -20.71
N CYS A 394 11.82 -12.56 -19.98
CA CYS A 394 13.18 -12.79 -20.51
C CYS A 394 13.99 -13.64 -19.52
N PRO A 395 13.96 -14.97 -19.63
CA PRO A 395 14.66 -15.88 -18.72
C PRO A 395 16.17 -15.64 -18.65
N GLU A 396 16.81 -15.28 -19.78
CA GLU A 396 18.25 -15.02 -19.86
C GLU A 396 18.70 -13.81 -19.03
N ARG A 397 17.75 -13.00 -18.57
CA ARG A 397 17.93 -11.84 -17.69
C ARG A 397 17.07 -11.92 -16.42
N ALA A 398 16.53 -13.08 -16.14
CA ALA A 398 15.65 -13.34 -15.00
C ALA A 398 14.46 -12.36 -14.89
N LEU A 399 13.97 -11.82 -16.02
CA LEU A 399 12.81 -10.92 -16.03
C LEU A 399 11.52 -11.72 -16.16
N PRO A 400 10.60 -11.63 -15.18
CA PRO A 400 9.32 -12.31 -15.23
C PRO A 400 8.35 -11.63 -16.21
N PRO A 401 7.38 -12.36 -16.75
CA PRO A 401 6.24 -11.78 -17.45
C PRO A 401 5.28 -11.16 -16.42
N LEU A 402 5.27 -9.84 -16.31
CA LEU A 402 4.36 -9.16 -15.37
C LEU A 402 2.96 -8.97 -15.97
N GLY A 403 2.86 -8.87 -17.30
CA GLY A 403 1.60 -8.56 -17.98
C GLY A 403 1.12 -7.14 -17.70
N SER A 404 -0.15 -6.85 -17.87
CA SER A 404 -0.85 -5.59 -17.67
C SER A 404 -0.65 -4.51 -18.74
N PHE A 405 -1.64 -3.59 -18.80
CA PHE A 405 -1.60 -2.48 -19.75
C PHE A 405 -0.41 -1.54 -19.55
N LEU A 406 0.06 -1.37 -18.32
CA LEU A 406 1.18 -0.47 -18.01
C LEU A 406 2.43 -0.82 -18.82
N TRP A 407 2.71 -2.11 -19.01
CA TRP A 407 3.89 -2.60 -19.70
C TRP A 407 3.69 -2.72 -21.23
N SER A 408 2.45 -2.75 -21.70
CA SER A 408 2.15 -2.77 -23.13
C SER A 408 2.42 -1.39 -23.76
N ALA A 409 3.52 -1.27 -24.52
CA ALA A 409 3.86 -0.02 -25.19
C ALA A 409 2.77 0.40 -26.19
N ALA A 410 2.19 -0.56 -26.90
CA ALA A 410 1.12 -0.30 -27.88
C ALA A 410 -0.15 0.30 -27.24
N GLN A 411 -0.50 -0.14 -26.04
CA GLN A 411 -1.71 0.33 -25.35
C GLN A 411 -1.47 1.60 -24.53
N SER A 412 -0.35 1.65 -23.80
CA SER A 412 -0.11 2.71 -22.83
C SER A 412 0.68 3.90 -23.39
N THR A 413 1.53 3.69 -24.41
CA THR A 413 2.38 4.72 -25.00
C THR A 413 2.46 4.57 -26.53
N PRO A 414 1.31 4.57 -27.26
CA PRO A 414 1.28 4.23 -28.70
C PRO A 414 2.09 5.19 -29.57
N ASP A 415 2.17 6.46 -29.19
CA ASP A 415 2.90 7.47 -29.97
C ASP A 415 4.42 7.50 -29.71
N ARG A 416 4.91 6.61 -28.85
CA ARG A 416 6.32 6.58 -28.41
C ARG A 416 7.04 5.30 -28.69
N LEU A 417 6.41 4.34 -29.37
CA LEU A 417 7.04 3.07 -29.72
C LEU A 417 8.40 3.26 -30.36
N ASP A 418 8.54 4.26 -31.23
CA ASP A 418 9.78 4.57 -31.96
C ASP A 418 10.46 5.87 -31.50
N SER A 419 10.00 6.48 -30.38
CA SER A 419 10.56 7.76 -29.92
C SER A 419 11.89 7.57 -29.20
N LEU A 420 12.80 8.49 -29.40
CA LEU A 420 14.14 8.51 -28.84
C LEU A 420 14.26 9.62 -27.79
N ILE A 421 15.03 9.35 -26.75
CA ILE A 421 15.43 10.34 -25.72
C ILE A 421 16.93 10.24 -25.54
N SER A 422 17.62 11.39 -25.56
CA SER A 422 19.06 11.40 -25.28
C SER A 422 19.36 10.93 -23.85
N ASN A 423 20.49 10.27 -23.67
CA ASN A 423 20.95 9.83 -22.34
C ASN A 423 21.00 10.99 -21.34
N ARG A 424 21.30 12.22 -21.80
CA ARG A 424 21.29 13.42 -20.96
C ARG A 424 19.94 13.64 -20.30
N HIS A 425 18.87 13.75 -21.09
CA HIS A 425 17.52 14.00 -20.54
C HIS A 425 16.99 12.79 -19.78
N PHE A 426 17.32 11.58 -20.23
CA PHE A 426 16.90 10.37 -19.55
C PHE A 426 17.58 10.22 -18.17
N LEU A 427 18.90 10.42 -18.08
CA LEU A 427 19.61 10.40 -16.79
C LEU A 427 19.19 11.57 -15.88
N GLU A 428 18.88 12.74 -16.45
CA GLU A 428 18.32 13.85 -15.66
C GLU A 428 16.97 13.47 -15.03
N ALA A 429 16.11 12.79 -15.78
CA ALA A 429 14.83 12.30 -15.26
C ALA A 429 15.03 11.23 -14.16
N VAL A 430 15.92 10.24 -14.40
CA VAL A 430 16.26 9.21 -13.40
C VAL A 430 16.84 9.86 -12.14
N HIS A 431 17.76 10.81 -12.29
CA HIS A 431 18.35 11.52 -11.15
C HIS A 431 17.30 12.24 -10.31
N ALA A 432 16.37 12.92 -10.99
CA ALA A 432 15.34 13.74 -10.33
C ALA A 432 14.37 12.92 -9.47
N ILE A 433 14.07 11.67 -9.86
CA ILE A 433 13.24 10.77 -9.06
C ILE A 433 14.06 9.95 -8.05
N ALA A 434 15.33 9.69 -8.32
CA ALA A 434 16.14 8.81 -7.48
C ALA A 434 16.79 9.53 -6.29
N PHE A 435 16.89 10.84 -6.32
CA PHE A 435 17.54 11.63 -5.28
C PHE A 435 16.74 12.87 -4.91
N VAL A 436 16.74 13.15 -3.61
CA VAL A 436 16.20 14.39 -3.03
C VAL A 436 17.34 15.22 -2.46
N GLN A 437 17.13 16.55 -2.41
CA GLN A 437 18.10 17.49 -1.89
C GLN A 437 17.62 17.94 -0.49
N ASP A 438 18.32 17.52 0.55
CA ASP A 438 18.07 17.94 1.93
C ASP A 438 19.15 18.96 2.33
N GLY A 439 18.84 20.25 2.20
CA GLY A 439 19.84 21.33 2.34
C GLY A 439 20.97 21.16 1.33
N ASN A 440 22.20 20.98 1.83
CA ASN A 440 23.40 20.73 1.01
C ASN A 440 23.72 19.25 0.81
N VAL A 441 22.92 18.36 1.37
CA VAL A 441 23.16 16.90 1.29
C VAL A 441 22.20 16.28 0.29
N ARG A 442 22.75 15.51 -0.66
CA ARG A 442 21.98 14.68 -1.58
C ARG A 442 21.72 13.33 -0.93
N ARG A 443 20.44 12.94 -0.84
CA ARG A 443 20.03 11.63 -0.32
C ARG A 443 19.34 10.82 -1.42
N ALA A 444 19.54 9.50 -1.41
CA ALA A 444 18.77 8.60 -2.26
C ALA A 444 17.35 8.44 -1.66
N VAL A 445 16.35 8.36 -2.53
CA VAL A 445 14.98 8.05 -2.10
C VAL A 445 14.92 6.56 -1.74
N ASP A 446 14.42 6.24 -0.56
CA ASP A 446 14.20 4.86 -0.09
C ASP A 446 12.87 4.32 -0.64
N TYR A 447 12.93 3.73 -1.82
CA TYR A 447 11.77 3.12 -2.46
C TYR A 447 11.34 1.79 -1.81
N LYS A 448 12.19 1.16 -1.01
CA LYS A 448 11.86 -0.07 -0.30
C LYS A 448 10.75 0.17 0.73
N ASN A 449 10.90 1.22 1.52
CA ASN A 449 9.98 1.57 2.60
C ASN A 449 8.91 2.58 2.19
N LEU A 450 9.01 3.14 0.97
CA LEU A 450 8.00 4.05 0.43
C LEU A 450 6.66 3.33 0.29
N GLY A 451 5.65 3.82 0.99
CA GLY A 451 4.31 3.25 0.95
C GLY A 451 3.56 3.58 -0.33
N SER A 452 2.54 2.79 -0.59
CA SER A 452 1.59 3.06 -1.68
C SER A 452 0.80 4.35 -1.47
N GLU A 453 0.59 4.75 -0.23
CA GLU A 453 -0.10 5.98 0.14
C GLU A 453 0.74 7.20 -0.17
N GLU A 454 2.00 7.14 0.19
CA GLU A 454 2.97 8.21 -0.08
C GLU A 454 3.16 8.37 -1.59
N LEU A 455 3.32 7.28 -2.32
CA LEU A 455 3.31 7.32 -3.79
C LEU A 455 2.03 7.95 -4.32
N GLY A 456 0.87 7.58 -3.77
CA GLY A 456 -0.43 8.16 -4.12
C GLY A 456 -0.49 9.67 -3.93
N SER A 457 0.04 10.20 -2.83
CA SER A 457 0.04 11.63 -2.55
C SER A 457 0.91 12.44 -3.51
N VAL A 458 2.09 11.92 -3.85
CA VAL A 458 2.99 12.53 -4.85
C VAL A 458 2.31 12.61 -6.21
N TYR A 459 1.63 11.54 -6.62
CA TYR A 459 0.93 11.51 -7.91
C TYR A 459 -0.30 12.41 -7.95
N GLN A 460 -1.01 12.56 -6.83
CA GLN A 460 -2.16 13.45 -6.77
C GLN A 460 -1.79 14.88 -7.17
N GLY A 461 -0.63 15.35 -6.74
CA GLY A 461 -0.10 16.64 -7.16
C GLY A 461 0.21 16.72 -8.67
N LEU A 462 0.59 15.61 -9.31
CA LEU A 462 0.87 15.57 -10.75
C LEU A 462 -0.40 15.59 -11.61
N LEU A 463 -1.52 15.09 -11.11
CA LEU A 463 -2.81 15.13 -11.82
C LEU A 463 -3.33 16.57 -11.99
N GLU A 464 -2.84 17.50 -11.19
CA GLU A 464 -3.21 18.92 -11.22
C GLU A 464 -2.32 19.77 -12.14
N MET A 465 -1.31 19.16 -12.81
CA MET A 465 -0.38 19.88 -13.67
C MET A 465 -0.94 20.12 -15.06
N HIS A 466 -0.72 21.35 -15.56
CA HIS A 466 -1.06 21.75 -16.91
C HIS A 466 0.19 21.72 -17.81
N PRO A 467 0.22 20.79 -18.79
CA PRO A 467 1.34 20.72 -19.71
C PRO A 467 1.28 21.83 -20.75
N ARG A 468 2.43 22.46 -21.02
CA ARG A 468 2.65 23.36 -22.13
C ARG A 468 3.73 22.79 -23.06
N ILE A 469 3.44 22.71 -24.34
CA ILE A 469 4.35 22.20 -25.35
C ILE A 469 4.61 23.28 -26.40
N ASN A 470 5.87 23.55 -26.64
CA ASN A 470 6.32 24.26 -27.83
C ASN A 470 7.09 23.29 -28.72
N ALA A 471 6.38 22.75 -29.74
CA ALA A 471 6.95 21.76 -30.66
C ALA A 471 8.05 22.35 -31.54
N ASP A 472 8.08 23.68 -31.78
CA ASP A 472 9.08 24.36 -32.59
C ASP A 472 10.35 24.63 -31.78
N ALA A 473 10.18 25.11 -30.56
CA ALA A 473 11.30 25.30 -29.62
C ALA A 473 11.82 23.99 -29.02
N GLY A 474 11.08 22.88 -29.17
CA GLY A 474 11.43 21.59 -28.58
C GLY A 474 11.36 21.60 -27.04
N SER A 475 10.48 22.42 -26.44
CA SER A 475 10.32 22.53 -24.98
C SER A 475 8.99 21.96 -24.50
N PHE A 476 9.05 21.38 -23.29
CA PHE A 476 7.91 20.90 -22.55
C PHE A 476 8.00 21.41 -21.12
N GLU A 477 6.96 22.08 -20.66
CA GLU A 477 6.89 22.69 -19.34
C GLU A 477 5.60 22.26 -18.62
N LEU A 478 5.67 22.24 -17.30
CA LEU A 478 4.53 21.92 -16.43
C LEU A 478 4.26 23.12 -15.52
N ASP A 479 3.10 23.74 -15.74
CA ASP A 479 2.63 24.80 -14.87
C ASP A 479 1.69 24.25 -13.81
N THR A 480 1.75 24.85 -12.63
CA THR A 480 0.71 24.68 -11.62
C THR A 480 -0.38 25.69 -11.91
N ALA A 481 -1.60 25.24 -12.07
CA ALA A 481 -2.72 26.17 -12.19
C ALA A 481 -2.81 27.06 -10.97
N ALA A 482 -2.68 28.36 -11.20
CA ALA A 482 -2.99 29.37 -10.20
C ALA A 482 -4.53 29.41 -10.06
N GLY A 483 -5.09 28.66 -9.11
CA GLY A 483 -6.53 28.73 -8.85
C GLY A 483 -7.20 27.39 -8.56
N ASN A 484 -8.40 27.42 -8.17
CA ASN A 484 -9.40 26.48 -7.70
C ASN A 484 -9.51 25.06 -8.31
N GLU A 485 -8.59 24.56 -9.12
CA GLU A 485 -8.73 23.24 -9.77
C GLU A 485 -8.64 22.08 -8.79
N ARG A 486 -7.89 22.22 -7.71
CA ARG A 486 -7.95 21.28 -6.57
C ARG A 486 -9.36 21.14 -6.02
N LYS A 487 -10.14 22.22 -6.09
CA LYS A 487 -11.56 22.26 -5.69
C LYS A 487 -12.47 21.68 -6.77
N THR A 488 -12.06 21.66 -8.03
CA THR A 488 -12.86 21.14 -9.15
C THR A 488 -12.65 19.65 -9.41
N SER A 489 -11.43 19.12 -9.19
CA SER A 489 -11.14 17.68 -9.30
C SER A 489 -11.60 16.87 -8.09
N GLY A 490 -11.84 17.53 -6.95
CA GLY A 490 -12.30 16.87 -5.72
C GLY A 490 -11.30 15.88 -5.11
N SER A 491 -10.05 15.94 -5.52
CA SER A 491 -8.99 15.07 -5.03
C SER A 491 -8.49 15.54 -3.67
N TYR A 492 -9.05 15.02 -2.60
CA TYR A 492 -8.61 15.28 -1.23
C TYR A 492 -8.16 13.99 -0.56
N TYR A 493 -7.00 14.03 0.07
CA TYR A 493 -6.55 12.96 0.95
C TYR A 493 -7.49 12.85 2.16
N THR A 494 -7.99 11.66 2.43
CA THR A 494 -8.82 11.40 3.60
C THR A 494 -7.92 10.96 4.76
N PRO A 495 -7.94 11.63 5.92
CA PRO A 495 -7.15 11.23 7.08
C PRO A 495 -7.38 9.77 7.47
N ASP A 496 -6.30 9.06 7.80
CA ASP A 496 -6.35 7.62 8.10
C ASP A 496 -7.34 7.29 9.22
N SER A 497 -7.43 8.13 10.25
CA SER A 497 -8.39 7.96 11.36
C SER A 497 -9.85 7.87 10.89
N LEU A 498 -10.21 8.62 9.86
CA LEU A 498 -11.56 8.56 9.27
C LEU A 498 -11.76 7.28 8.44
N VAL A 499 -10.72 6.85 7.74
CA VAL A 499 -10.75 5.59 6.97
C VAL A 499 -10.91 4.41 7.93
N GLN A 500 -10.12 4.34 9.00
CA GLN A 500 -10.22 3.29 10.01
C GLN A 500 -11.61 3.27 10.64
N CYS A 501 -12.12 4.41 11.06
CA CYS A 501 -13.47 4.54 11.61
C CYS A 501 -14.53 3.97 10.64
N LEU A 502 -14.44 4.32 9.35
CA LEU A 502 -15.37 3.80 8.35
C LEU A 502 -15.27 2.27 8.22
N LEU A 503 -14.05 1.72 8.19
CA LEU A 503 -13.84 0.28 8.06
C LEU A 503 -14.35 -0.48 9.30
N ASP A 504 -14.14 0.06 10.50
CA ASP A 504 -14.63 -0.55 11.74
C ASP A 504 -16.15 -0.65 11.77
N PHE A 505 -16.86 0.37 11.30
CA PHE A 505 -18.31 0.39 11.30
C PHE A 505 -18.98 -0.23 10.08
N ALA A 506 -18.32 -0.24 8.92
CA ALA A 506 -18.94 -0.69 7.68
C ALA A 506 -18.41 -2.05 7.18
N LEU A 507 -17.12 -2.34 7.33
CA LEU A 507 -16.51 -3.56 6.81
C LEU A 507 -16.46 -4.68 7.85
N GLU A 508 -16.02 -4.40 9.07
CA GLU A 508 -15.85 -5.42 10.11
C GLU A 508 -17.16 -6.16 10.46
N PRO A 509 -18.33 -5.50 10.60
CA PRO A 509 -19.60 -6.20 10.84
C PRO A 509 -19.96 -7.15 9.70
N VAL A 510 -19.70 -6.76 8.43
CA VAL A 510 -19.98 -7.60 7.26
C VAL A 510 -19.06 -8.81 7.21
N ILE A 511 -17.78 -8.63 7.55
CA ILE A 511 -16.82 -9.74 7.68
C ILE A 511 -17.31 -10.72 8.76
N ALA A 512 -17.65 -10.22 9.94
CA ALA A 512 -18.13 -11.02 11.06
C ALA A 512 -19.40 -11.82 10.71
N GLU A 513 -20.38 -11.17 10.08
CA GLU A 513 -21.62 -11.81 9.63
C GLU A 513 -21.37 -12.94 8.62
N ARG A 514 -20.49 -12.70 7.63
CA ARG A 514 -20.15 -13.70 6.62
C ARG A 514 -19.41 -14.89 7.23
N LEU A 515 -18.47 -14.63 8.12
CA LEU A 515 -17.73 -15.68 8.82
C LEU A 515 -18.60 -16.51 9.75
N ALA A 516 -19.61 -15.90 10.39
CA ALA A 516 -20.56 -16.61 11.24
C ALA A 516 -21.46 -17.59 10.46
N LYS A 517 -21.78 -17.27 9.20
CA LYS A 517 -22.59 -18.14 8.31
C LYS A 517 -21.82 -19.33 7.76
N ALA A 518 -20.51 -19.25 7.68
CA ALA A 518 -19.65 -20.29 7.13
C ALA A 518 -19.23 -21.30 8.22
N LYS A 519 -19.35 -22.59 7.93
CA LYS A 519 -19.09 -23.67 8.91
C LYS A 519 -17.65 -24.20 8.83
N THR A 520 -17.14 -24.44 7.63
CA THR A 520 -15.83 -25.01 7.41
C THR A 520 -14.76 -23.96 7.13
N SER A 521 -13.47 -24.31 7.28
CA SER A 521 -12.36 -23.41 6.99
C SER A 521 -12.37 -22.95 5.52
N LYS A 522 -12.65 -23.86 4.59
CA LYS A 522 -12.73 -23.55 3.16
C LYS A 522 -13.90 -22.60 2.84
N GLU A 523 -15.07 -22.82 3.45
CA GLU A 523 -16.23 -21.94 3.30
C GLU A 523 -15.93 -20.53 3.83
N LYS A 524 -15.24 -20.42 4.96
CA LYS A 524 -14.87 -19.13 5.54
C LYS A 524 -13.87 -18.37 4.64
N ASP A 525 -12.88 -19.05 4.06
CA ASP A 525 -11.96 -18.44 3.09
C ASP A 525 -12.70 -17.97 1.83
N ALA A 526 -13.59 -18.83 1.30
CA ALA A 526 -14.44 -18.46 0.17
C ALA A 526 -15.37 -17.30 0.50
N ALA A 527 -15.92 -17.23 1.73
CA ALA A 527 -16.75 -16.12 2.20
C ALA A 527 -16.00 -14.80 2.25
N LEU A 528 -14.74 -14.80 2.71
CA LEU A 528 -13.89 -13.61 2.69
C LEU A 528 -13.55 -13.19 1.25
N LEU A 529 -13.13 -14.09 0.40
CA LEU A 529 -12.78 -13.80 -1.01
C LEU A 529 -14.00 -13.45 -1.87
N SER A 530 -15.22 -13.76 -1.41
CA SER A 530 -16.46 -13.33 -2.06
C SER A 530 -16.88 -11.90 -1.73
N LEU A 531 -16.23 -11.25 -0.76
CA LEU A 531 -16.49 -9.85 -0.45
C LEU A 531 -16.18 -8.96 -1.67
N LYS A 532 -17.01 -7.94 -1.86
CA LYS A 532 -16.80 -6.95 -2.93
C LYS A 532 -16.83 -5.57 -2.30
N VAL A 533 -15.65 -4.96 -2.20
CA VAL A 533 -15.45 -3.61 -1.70
C VAL A 533 -15.20 -2.70 -2.89
N CYS A 534 -16.07 -1.72 -3.10
CA CYS A 534 -15.98 -0.81 -4.23
C CYS A 534 -15.90 0.63 -3.76
N ASP A 535 -14.85 1.35 -4.19
CA ASP A 535 -14.78 2.80 -4.06
C ASP A 535 -15.22 3.46 -5.37
N MET A 536 -16.28 4.26 -5.32
CA MET A 536 -16.86 4.93 -6.50
C MET A 536 -16.18 6.24 -6.86
N ALA A 537 -15.15 6.65 -6.12
CA ALA A 537 -14.28 7.79 -6.39
C ALA A 537 -12.87 7.43 -5.90
N ALA A 538 -12.31 6.37 -6.51
CA ALA A 538 -11.14 5.65 -6.02
C ALA A 538 -9.90 6.53 -5.79
N GLY A 539 -9.74 7.62 -6.56
CA GLY A 539 -8.67 8.59 -6.38
C GLY A 539 -7.29 7.94 -6.25
N SER A 540 -6.61 8.21 -5.13
CA SER A 540 -5.31 7.64 -4.80
C SER A 540 -5.37 6.28 -4.09
N VAL A 541 -6.53 5.60 -4.07
CA VAL A 541 -6.73 4.22 -3.58
C VAL A 541 -6.70 4.04 -2.06
N HIS A 542 -6.59 5.09 -1.28
CA HIS A 542 -6.37 4.97 0.16
C HIS A 542 -7.39 4.06 0.86
N PHE A 543 -8.70 4.27 0.62
CA PHE A 543 -9.76 3.43 1.18
C PHE A 543 -9.67 1.97 0.76
N ILE A 544 -9.44 1.73 -0.54
CA ILE A 544 -9.38 0.37 -1.10
C ILE A 544 -8.23 -0.41 -0.49
N ILE A 545 -7.05 0.20 -0.37
CA ILE A 545 -5.87 -0.43 0.23
C ILE A 545 -6.13 -0.79 1.69
N ARG A 546 -6.70 0.14 2.47
CA ARG A 546 -6.99 -0.12 3.89
C ARG A 546 -8.04 -1.23 4.06
N ALA A 547 -9.05 -1.24 3.21
CA ALA A 547 -10.04 -2.33 3.20
C ALA A 547 -9.37 -3.68 2.88
N GLY A 548 -8.49 -3.70 1.86
CA GLY A 548 -7.73 -4.89 1.52
C GLY A 548 -6.83 -5.38 2.65
N HIS A 549 -6.15 -4.48 3.35
CA HIS A 549 -5.36 -4.86 4.54
C HIS A 549 -6.20 -5.56 5.61
N ARG A 550 -7.44 -5.08 5.86
CA ARG A 550 -8.35 -5.71 6.81
C ARG A 550 -8.77 -7.11 6.37
N ILE A 551 -9.21 -7.26 5.13
CA ILE A 551 -9.64 -8.56 4.58
C ILE A 551 -8.45 -9.54 4.56
N ALA A 552 -7.28 -9.11 4.07
CA ALA A 552 -6.08 -9.92 4.02
C ALA A 552 -5.62 -10.39 5.40
N ARG A 553 -5.74 -9.54 6.45
CA ARG A 553 -5.42 -9.92 7.84
C ARG A 553 -6.36 -11.03 8.34
N HIS A 554 -7.66 -10.90 8.11
CA HIS A 554 -8.62 -11.95 8.44
C HIS A 554 -8.34 -13.26 7.69
N LEU A 555 -8.04 -13.18 6.40
CA LEU A 555 -7.71 -14.34 5.58
C LEU A 555 -6.42 -15.03 6.03
N ALA A 556 -5.37 -14.24 6.32
CA ALA A 556 -4.09 -14.74 6.79
C ALA A 556 -4.19 -15.39 8.17
N ARG A 557 -4.90 -14.76 9.13
CA ARG A 557 -5.19 -15.33 10.46
C ARG A 557 -5.87 -16.71 10.37
N ARG A 558 -6.79 -16.82 9.45
CA ARG A 558 -7.50 -18.09 9.25
C ARG A 558 -6.62 -19.16 8.62
N ARG A 559 -5.82 -18.83 7.61
CA ARG A 559 -4.95 -19.77 6.91
C ARG A 559 -3.83 -20.28 7.80
N SER A 560 -3.21 -19.41 8.59
CA SER A 560 -2.18 -19.80 9.54
C SER A 560 -2.78 -20.42 10.81
N GLY A 561 -4.01 -20.05 11.19
CA GLY A 561 -4.59 -20.33 12.50
C GLY A 561 -3.87 -19.60 13.64
N GLU A 562 -3.16 -18.50 13.33
CA GLU A 562 -2.41 -17.66 14.24
C GLU A 562 -3.10 -16.31 14.39
N GLU A 563 -3.00 -15.72 15.56
CA GLU A 563 -3.63 -14.43 15.85
C GLU A 563 -2.96 -13.29 15.07
N GLU A 564 -1.63 -13.28 15.04
CA GLU A 564 -0.83 -12.39 14.19
C GLU A 564 -0.07 -13.21 13.15
N PRO A 565 -0.54 -13.26 11.91
CA PRO A 565 0.06 -14.07 10.86
C PRO A 565 1.44 -13.55 10.48
N SER A 566 2.33 -14.45 10.10
CA SER A 566 3.66 -14.08 9.61
C SER A 566 3.59 -13.26 8.32
N PRO A 567 4.62 -12.44 8.02
CA PRO A 567 4.67 -11.60 6.84
C PRO A 567 4.44 -12.36 5.53
N ARG A 568 4.98 -13.56 5.41
CA ARG A 568 4.84 -14.42 4.22
C ARG A 568 3.40 -14.85 3.98
N VAL A 569 2.70 -15.29 5.02
CA VAL A 569 1.28 -15.71 4.91
C VAL A 569 0.40 -14.51 4.62
N TYR A 570 0.69 -13.37 5.25
CA TYR A 570 -0.02 -12.13 5.03
C TYR A 570 0.12 -11.62 3.59
N GLN A 571 1.33 -11.66 3.01
CA GLN A 571 1.56 -11.21 1.63
C GLN A 571 0.79 -12.06 0.62
N THR A 572 0.76 -13.39 0.80
CA THR A 572 -0.04 -14.28 -0.04
C THR A 572 -1.54 -13.99 0.08
N ALA A 573 -2.04 -13.81 1.29
CA ALA A 573 -3.44 -13.46 1.53
C ALA A 573 -3.82 -12.11 0.89
N ARG A 574 -2.92 -11.15 0.93
CA ARG A 574 -3.09 -9.83 0.34
C ARG A 574 -3.16 -9.85 -1.18
N ARG A 575 -2.32 -10.67 -1.82
CA ARG A 575 -2.40 -10.87 -3.26
C ARG A 575 -3.77 -11.43 -3.67
N ASP A 576 -4.27 -12.43 -2.94
CA ASP A 576 -5.56 -13.05 -3.21
C ASP A 576 -6.71 -12.07 -3.02
N ASP A 577 -6.68 -11.27 -1.94
CA ASP A 577 -7.69 -10.26 -1.65
C ASP A 577 -7.75 -9.18 -2.75
N ILE A 578 -6.61 -8.61 -3.14
CA ILE A 578 -6.51 -7.61 -4.20
C ILE A 578 -7.05 -8.16 -5.53
N GLY A 579 -6.79 -9.43 -5.82
CA GLY A 579 -7.26 -10.08 -7.04
C GLY A 579 -8.75 -10.43 -7.06
N HIS A 580 -9.45 -10.41 -5.91
CA HIS A 580 -10.82 -10.90 -5.81
C HIS A 580 -11.82 -9.90 -5.22
N CYS A 581 -11.39 -9.11 -4.22
CA CYS A 581 -12.31 -8.35 -3.37
C CYS A 581 -12.42 -6.87 -3.70
N LEU A 582 -11.36 -6.27 -4.26
CA LEU A 582 -11.22 -4.83 -4.37
C LEU A 582 -11.65 -4.30 -5.73
N TYR A 583 -12.50 -3.30 -5.73
CA TYR A 583 -13.06 -2.64 -6.92
C TYR A 583 -12.98 -1.13 -6.77
N GLY A 584 -12.80 -0.42 -7.88
CA GLY A 584 -12.77 1.03 -7.88
C GLY A 584 -13.25 1.63 -9.19
N VAL A 585 -13.88 2.78 -9.10
CA VAL A 585 -14.26 3.60 -10.24
C VAL A 585 -13.76 5.02 -10.01
N ASP A 586 -13.22 5.64 -11.05
CA ASP A 586 -12.89 7.06 -11.01
C ASP A 586 -13.17 7.69 -12.37
N ILE A 587 -13.59 8.96 -12.38
CA ILE A 587 -13.85 9.69 -13.62
C ILE A 587 -12.54 10.09 -14.32
N ASN A 588 -11.45 10.22 -13.53
CA ASN A 588 -10.15 10.58 -14.05
C ASN A 588 -9.37 9.33 -14.48
N PRO A 589 -9.07 9.15 -15.79
CA PRO A 589 -8.34 7.98 -16.26
C PRO A 589 -6.93 7.86 -15.66
N MET A 590 -6.30 8.98 -15.28
CA MET A 590 -4.99 8.96 -14.63
C MET A 590 -5.07 8.45 -13.18
N ALA A 591 -6.15 8.79 -12.47
CA ALA A 591 -6.41 8.23 -11.14
C ALA A 591 -6.63 6.72 -11.21
N VAL A 592 -7.37 6.24 -12.22
CA VAL A 592 -7.56 4.80 -12.46
C VAL A 592 -6.24 4.07 -12.72
N GLU A 593 -5.36 4.65 -13.52
CA GLU A 593 -4.04 4.08 -13.80
C GLU A 593 -3.17 4.04 -12.54
N LEU A 594 -3.15 5.13 -11.78
CA LEU A 594 -2.47 5.19 -10.49
C LEU A 594 -3.01 4.12 -9.53
N CYS A 595 -4.33 4.00 -9.43
CA CYS A 595 -5.00 3.01 -8.62
C CYS A 595 -4.48 1.59 -8.92
N LYS A 596 -4.41 1.21 -10.19
CA LYS A 596 -3.87 -0.09 -10.61
C LYS A 596 -2.40 -0.27 -10.23
N VAL A 597 -1.56 0.73 -10.50
CA VAL A 597 -0.12 0.67 -10.18
C VAL A 597 0.10 0.48 -8.69
N THR A 598 -0.63 1.24 -7.88
CA THR A 598 -0.52 1.16 -6.42
C THR A 598 -0.98 -0.20 -5.89
N LEU A 599 -2.11 -0.73 -6.38
CA LEU A 599 -2.59 -2.07 -6.01
C LEU A 599 -1.62 -3.17 -6.46
N TRP A 600 -0.97 -3.04 -7.63
CA TRP A 600 0.05 -4.00 -8.06
C TRP A 600 1.28 -3.99 -7.16
N LEU A 601 1.76 -2.81 -6.75
CA LEU A 601 2.88 -2.72 -5.81
C LEU A 601 2.57 -3.35 -4.45
N GLU A 602 1.31 -3.30 -4.05
CA GLU A 602 0.83 -3.93 -2.84
C GLU A 602 0.64 -5.46 -2.98
N ALA A 603 0.25 -5.94 -4.16
CA ALA A 603 0.03 -7.36 -4.47
C ALA A 603 1.27 -8.08 -5.00
N LEU A 604 2.37 -7.36 -5.26
CA LEU A 604 3.54 -7.91 -5.92
C LEU A 604 4.19 -9.00 -5.07
N GLU A 605 4.32 -10.17 -5.67
CA GLU A 605 4.95 -11.34 -5.07
C GLU A 605 6.06 -11.84 -6.01
N PRO A 606 7.26 -12.12 -5.51
CA PRO A 606 8.43 -12.44 -6.34
C PRO A 606 8.16 -13.56 -7.36
N GLY A 607 8.47 -13.29 -8.61
CA GLY A 607 8.35 -14.25 -9.72
C GLY A 607 6.92 -14.57 -10.17
N LYS A 608 5.89 -13.91 -9.63
CA LYS A 608 4.50 -14.09 -10.06
C LYS A 608 4.02 -12.92 -10.94
N PRO A 609 3.14 -13.18 -11.94
CA PRO A 609 2.54 -12.12 -12.74
C PRO A 609 1.66 -11.20 -11.90
N LEU A 610 1.44 -9.98 -12.36
CA LEU A 610 0.55 -9.03 -11.70
C LEU A 610 -0.90 -9.53 -11.75
N SER A 611 -1.69 -9.17 -10.71
CA SER A 611 -3.12 -9.45 -10.69
C SER A 611 -3.83 -8.70 -11.82
N PHE A 612 -4.84 -9.34 -12.41
CA PHE A 612 -5.61 -8.72 -13.49
C PHE A 612 -6.65 -7.76 -12.92
N LEU A 613 -6.31 -6.46 -12.88
CA LEU A 613 -7.14 -5.41 -12.29
C LEU A 613 -8.00 -4.63 -13.29
N ASP A 614 -7.92 -4.95 -14.59
CA ASP A 614 -8.62 -4.18 -15.61
C ASP A 614 -10.15 -4.27 -15.53
N HIS A 615 -10.67 -5.35 -14.94
CA HIS A 615 -12.10 -5.48 -14.65
C HIS A 615 -12.52 -4.92 -13.29
N HIS A 616 -11.58 -4.80 -12.37
CA HIS A 616 -11.82 -4.32 -11.01
C HIS A 616 -11.77 -2.80 -10.90
N ILE A 617 -10.84 -2.17 -11.62
CA ILE A 617 -10.61 -0.73 -11.56
C ILE A 617 -10.98 -0.12 -12.92
N ARG A 618 -12.04 0.68 -12.94
CA ARG A 618 -12.65 1.21 -14.16
C ARG A 618 -12.63 2.73 -14.19
N CYS A 619 -12.43 3.26 -15.41
CA CYS A 619 -12.64 4.68 -15.69
C CYS A 619 -14.09 4.89 -16.08
N GLY A 620 -14.77 5.77 -15.39
CA GLY A 620 -16.16 6.10 -15.70
C GLY A 620 -16.80 7.02 -14.67
N ASN A 621 -17.95 7.53 -15.02
CA ASN A 621 -18.79 8.29 -14.10
C ASN A 621 -19.75 7.31 -13.40
N CYS A 622 -19.50 7.02 -12.15
CA CYS A 622 -20.31 6.10 -11.36
C CYS A 622 -21.77 6.56 -11.13
N LEU A 623 -22.07 7.83 -11.48
CA LEU A 623 -23.43 8.39 -11.41
C LEU A 623 -24.25 8.16 -12.68
N LEU A 624 -23.56 7.92 -13.79
CA LEU A 624 -24.20 7.67 -15.07
C LEU A 624 -24.41 6.18 -15.33
N GLY A 625 -24.11 5.34 -14.34
CA GLY A 625 -24.37 3.91 -14.41
C GLY A 625 -25.87 3.62 -14.30
N ALA A 626 -26.39 2.78 -15.18
CA ALA A 626 -27.74 2.24 -15.06
C ALA A 626 -27.72 0.91 -14.29
N THR A 627 -28.51 0.81 -13.24
CA THR A 627 -28.75 -0.48 -12.59
C THR A 627 -29.67 -1.35 -13.48
N PRO A 628 -29.68 -2.68 -13.31
CA PRO A 628 -30.64 -3.53 -14.02
C PRO A 628 -32.09 -3.06 -13.87
N GLU A 629 -32.44 -2.51 -12.70
CA GLU A 629 -33.78 -1.96 -12.41
C GLU A 629 -34.01 -0.66 -13.21
N LEU A 630 -33.01 0.21 -13.32
CA LEU A 630 -33.10 1.43 -14.14
C LEU A 630 -33.17 1.12 -15.64
N ILE A 631 -32.48 0.08 -16.08
CA ILE A 631 -32.57 -0.41 -17.46
C ILE A 631 -33.97 -0.98 -17.73
N ALA A 632 -34.52 -1.73 -16.79
CA ALA A 632 -35.88 -2.28 -16.88
C ALA A 632 -36.96 -1.18 -16.80
N ALA A 633 -36.74 -0.12 -16.05
CA ALA A 633 -37.63 1.02 -15.92
C ALA A 633 -37.61 1.94 -17.15
N GLY A 634 -36.57 1.82 -18.02
CA GLY A 634 -36.42 2.63 -19.22
C GLY A 634 -36.00 4.08 -18.94
N LEU A 635 -36.00 4.91 -19.99
CA LEU A 635 -35.64 6.32 -19.92
C LEU A 635 -36.83 7.14 -19.42
N PRO A 636 -36.66 8.04 -18.44
CA PRO A 636 -37.75 8.94 -18.03
C PRO A 636 -38.03 9.96 -19.12
N ASP A 637 -39.29 10.37 -19.22
CA ASP A 637 -39.75 11.34 -20.21
C ASP A 637 -39.01 12.68 -20.19
N ASP A 638 -38.53 13.10 -19.01
CA ASP A 638 -37.75 14.32 -18.83
C ASP A 638 -36.37 14.27 -19.49
N ALA A 639 -35.85 13.05 -19.79
CA ALA A 639 -34.60 12.88 -20.55
C ALA A 639 -34.72 13.37 -22.02
N PHE A 640 -35.96 13.56 -22.50
CA PHE A 640 -36.25 14.02 -23.85
C PHE A 640 -36.74 15.47 -23.89
N GLU A 641 -36.64 16.23 -22.82
CA GLU A 641 -36.91 17.65 -22.82
C GLU A 641 -35.79 18.39 -23.58
N ALA A 642 -36.19 19.17 -24.58
CA ALA A 642 -35.27 19.92 -25.42
C ALA A 642 -34.52 20.97 -24.62
N ILE A 643 -33.18 20.90 -24.60
CA ILE A 643 -32.29 21.94 -24.08
C ILE A 643 -31.92 22.92 -25.18
N GLU A 644 -31.29 24.05 -24.80
CA GLU A 644 -30.90 25.10 -25.74
C GLU A 644 -29.92 24.54 -26.79
N GLY A 645 -30.34 24.56 -28.08
CA GLY A 645 -29.59 23.98 -29.21
C GLY A 645 -30.17 22.67 -29.76
N ASP A 646 -31.13 22.05 -29.08
CA ASP A 646 -31.76 20.81 -29.53
C ASP A 646 -32.90 21.07 -30.54
N ASP A 647 -33.09 20.14 -31.47
CA ASP A 647 -34.28 20.10 -32.30
C ASP A 647 -35.51 19.63 -31.50
N LYS A 648 -36.40 20.55 -31.19
CA LYS A 648 -37.61 20.31 -30.40
C LYS A 648 -38.53 19.25 -31.05
N ALA A 649 -38.55 19.13 -32.36
CA ALA A 649 -39.37 18.14 -33.06
C ALA A 649 -38.78 16.74 -32.93
N ALA A 650 -37.43 16.62 -32.98
CA ALA A 650 -36.73 15.36 -32.75
C ALA A 650 -36.91 14.90 -31.31
N CYS A 651 -36.76 15.78 -30.32
CA CYS A 651 -36.94 15.48 -28.90
C CYS A 651 -38.39 15.02 -28.61
N ALA A 652 -39.40 15.69 -29.16
CA ALA A 652 -40.81 15.29 -29.01
C ALA A 652 -41.11 13.93 -29.65
N SER A 653 -40.48 13.63 -30.80
CA SER A 653 -40.59 12.34 -31.48
C SER A 653 -39.99 11.22 -30.66
N LEU A 654 -38.78 11.44 -30.09
CA LEU A 654 -38.08 10.49 -29.20
C LEU A 654 -38.88 10.25 -27.91
N LYS A 655 -39.45 11.29 -27.31
CA LYS A 655 -40.33 11.20 -26.14
C LYS A 655 -41.56 10.34 -26.43
N LYS A 656 -42.18 10.49 -27.61
CA LYS A 656 -43.31 9.68 -28.03
C LYS A 656 -42.95 8.22 -28.28
N LEU A 657 -41.77 7.97 -28.85
CA LEU A 657 -41.23 6.61 -29.01
C LEU A 657 -40.92 5.94 -27.67
N ASN A 658 -40.33 6.66 -26.73
CA ASN A 658 -40.03 6.17 -25.40
C ASN A 658 -41.32 5.76 -24.65
N ARG A 659 -42.35 6.60 -24.69
CA ARG A 659 -43.66 6.29 -24.10
C ARG A 659 -44.34 5.06 -24.70
N ALA A 660 -44.16 4.84 -26.00
CA ALA A 660 -44.70 3.66 -26.68
C ALA A 660 -44.00 2.35 -26.26
N GLN A 661 -42.80 2.46 -25.70
CA GLN A 661 -41.99 1.32 -25.24
C GLN A 661 -41.99 1.12 -23.71
N ALA A 662 -42.43 2.12 -22.93
CA ALA A 662 -42.45 2.06 -21.49
C ALA A 662 -43.81 1.53 -20.98
N GLY A 663 -43.82 0.36 -20.33
CA GLY A 663 -44.88 -0.07 -19.42
C GLY A 663 -44.83 0.76 -18.15
N GLU A 664 -46.00 1.14 -17.66
CA GLU A 664 -46.30 2.09 -16.56
C GLU A 664 -45.48 1.89 -15.30
N GLU A 665 -44.90 2.93 -14.76
CA GLU A 665 -44.88 3.49 -13.38
C GLU A 665 -43.67 4.34 -13.09
N ASN A 666 -43.92 5.62 -12.76
CA ASN A 666 -42.92 6.60 -12.31
C ASN A 666 -42.62 6.41 -10.82
N VAL A 667 -41.42 6.06 -10.45
CA VAL A 667 -40.94 6.08 -9.08
C VAL A 667 -39.99 7.24 -8.84
N ILE A 668 -40.41 8.21 -8.02
CA ILE A 668 -39.52 9.19 -7.38
C ILE A 668 -38.61 8.44 -6.41
N ARG A 669 -37.34 8.73 -6.47
CA ARG A 669 -36.23 8.04 -5.77
C ARG A 669 -36.58 7.61 -4.34
N HIS A 670 -36.66 6.32 -4.13
CA HIS A 670 -36.61 5.69 -2.82
C HIS A 670 -35.14 5.32 -2.55
N ILE A 671 -34.57 5.81 -1.44
CA ILE A 671 -33.21 5.44 -1.03
C ILE A 671 -33.39 4.61 0.23
N GLU A 672 -33.20 3.31 0.10
CA GLU A 672 -33.20 2.41 1.22
C GLU A 672 -31.77 2.28 1.74
N LEU A 673 -31.58 2.66 3.01
CA LEU A 673 -30.29 2.51 3.70
C LEU A 673 -30.31 1.20 4.47
N HIS A 674 -29.34 0.33 4.17
CA HIS A 674 -29.18 -0.95 4.86
C HIS A 674 -28.16 -0.84 5.99
N PRO A 675 -28.17 -1.76 6.98
CA PRO A 675 -27.08 -1.86 7.95
C PRO A 675 -25.76 -2.05 7.22
N GLY A 676 -24.78 -1.16 7.47
CA GLY A 676 -23.50 -1.16 6.79
C GLY A 676 -23.25 0.10 5.95
N LEU A 677 -22.38 0.01 4.95
CA LEU A 677 -22.01 1.13 4.10
C LEU A 677 -23.11 1.45 3.09
N ASN A 678 -23.63 2.68 3.18
CA ASN A 678 -24.59 3.25 2.22
C ASN A 678 -23.96 4.47 1.57
N ILE A 679 -24.00 4.58 0.25
CA ILE A 679 -23.38 5.69 -0.49
C ILE A 679 -24.43 6.46 -1.25
N LEU A 680 -24.55 7.76 -0.95
CA LEU A 680 -25.41 8.74 -1.61
C LEU A 680 -24.58 9.69 -2.48
N TRP A 681 -25.07 9.98 -3.67
CA TRP A 681 -24.36 10.78 -4.65
C TRP A 681 -25.21 11.94 -5.22
N ALA A 682 -24.57 13.08 -5.53
CA ALA A 682 -25.19 14.24 -6.19
C ALA A 682 -24.58 14.49 -7.59
N LYS A 683 -25.43 14.72 -8.59
CA LYS A 683 -25.06 14.90 -10.00
C LYS A 683 -24.28 16.22 -10.20
N PRO A 684 -23.08 16.25 -10.81
CA PRO A 684 -22.44 17.48 -11.24
C PRO A 684 -23.11 18.02 -12.52
N ARG A 685 -23.14 19.34 -12.66
CA ARG A 685 -23.66 20.02 -13.86
C ARG A 685 -22.64 19.90 -15.01
N PRO A 686 -23.07 19.70 -16.26
CA PRO A 686 -22.15 19.71 -17.41
C PRO A 686 -21.41 21.06 -17.52
N GLN A 687 -20.14 21.01 -17.85
CA GLN A 687 -19.26 22.20 -17.97
C GLN A 687 -19.66 23.19 -19.09
N THR A 688 -20.65 22.85 -19.94
CA THR A 688 -21.10 23.62 -21.07
C THR A 688 -22.13 24.69 -20.73
N GLU A 689 -22.74 24.70 -19.56
CA GLU A 689 -23.73 25.73 -19.18
C GLU A 689 -23.08 26.88 -18.41
N LYS A 690 -23.09 28.08 -18.96
CA LYS A 690 -22.75 29.33 -18.25
C LYS A 690 -23.69 29.50 -17.05
N PRO A 691 -23.19 29.84 -15.85
CA PRO A 691 -24.05 30.10 -14.70
C PRO A 691 -24.96 31.26 -14.97
N ARG A 692 -26.28 31.12 -14.78
CA ARG A 692 -27.21 32.25 -14.82
C ARG A 692 -26.86 33.22 -13.74
N LEU A 693 -26.95 34.53 -14.03
CA LEU A 693 -26.65 35.60 -13.03
C LEU A 693 -27.52 35.38 -11.77
N GLY A 694 -26.90 35.07 -10.65
CA GLY A 694 -27.55 34.78 -9.36
C GLY A 694 -27.41 33.35 -8.83
N GLU A 695 -26.96 32.37 -9.64
CA GLU A 695 -26.75 30.95 -9.24
C GLU A 695 -25.29 30.66 -8.95
N GLN A 696 -24.65 31.43 -8.08
CA GLN A 696 -23.30 31.10 -7.66
C GLN A 696 -23.27 29.95 -6.65
N GLY A 697 -22.85 28.81 -7.08
CA GLY A 697 -22.02 27.91 -6.26
C GLY A 697 -22.70 26.99 -5.27
N VAL A 698 -23.97 26.54 -5.49
CA VAL A 698 -24.59 25.52 -4.61
C VAL A 698 -24.45 24.10 -5.17
N PHE A 699 -24.17 23.94 -6.46
CA PHE A 699 -24.13 22.64 -7.14
C PHE A 699 -22.82 22.52 -7.92
N GLY A 700 -21.97 21.68 -7.52
CA GLY A 700 -20.81 21.31 -8.32
C GLY A 700 -19.53 21.28 -7.54
N HIS A 701 -19.38 20.31 -6.77
CA HIS A 701 -18.11 19.72 -6.37
C HIS A 701 -18.41 18.33 -5.84
N ALA A 702 -17.49 17.42 -5.95
CA ALA A 702 -17.30 16.18 -5.24
C ALA A 702 -17.83 16.17 -3.76
N SER A 703 -18.69 17.11 -3.48
CA SER A 703 -19.37 17.47 -2.24
C SER A 703 -20.48 16.50 -1.84
N GLY A 704 -20.77 15.46 -2.63
CA GLY A 704 -21.74 14.46 -2.23
C GLY A 704 -21.40 13.86 -0.86
N LYS A 705 -20.13 13.52 -0.67
CA LYS A 705 -19.63 13.00 0.62
C LYS A 705 -19.82 14.04 1.74
N THR A 706 -19.41 15.27 1.52
CA THR A 706 -19.51 16.36 2.51
C THR A 706 -20.97 16.73 2.79
N THR A 707 -21.82 16.76 1.76
CA THR A 707 -23.25 17.06 1.92
C THR A 707 -23.96 15.96 2.68
N PHE A 708 -23.66 14.69 2.37
CA PHE A 708 -24.19 13.54 3.12
C PHE A 708 -23.77 13.56 4.59
N CYS A 709 -22.48 13.74 4.87
CA CYS A 709 -22.00 13.86 6.25
C CYS A 709 -22.65 15.03 6.99
N ARG A 710 -22.90 16.15 6.31
CA ARG A 710 -23.62 17.30 6.90
C ARG A 710 -25.10 17.00 7.15
N LEU A 711 -25.77 16.29 6.24
CA LEU A 711 -27.15 15.84 6.41
C LEU A 711 -27.25 14.89 7.60
N LEU A 712 -26.34 13.91 7.67
CA LEU A 712 -26.28 12.96 8.77
C LEU A 712 -26.02 13.67 10.13
N ARG A 713 -25.02 14.56 10.18
CA ARG A 713 -24.73 15.36 11.39
C ARG A 713 -25.91 16.25 11.77
N HIS A 714 -26.60 16.81 10.80
CA HIS A 714 -27.80 17.61 11.03
C HIS A 714 -28.93 16.75 11.61
N VAL A 715 -29.17 15.55 11.09
CA VAL A 715 -30.13 14.58 11.65
C VAL A 715 -29.75 14.20 13.08
N LEU A 716 -28.47 13.94 13.36
CA LEU A 716 -27.95 13.55 14.67
C LEU A 716 -27.83 14.71 15.69
N GLY A 717 -28.32 15.91 15.38
CA GLY A 717 -28.47 16.99 16.37
C GLY A 717 -27.53 18.20 16.20
N GLU A 718 -26.68 18.23 15.16
CA GLU A 718 -25.82 19.42 14.94
C GLU A 718 -26.65 20.68 14.72
N LYS A 719 -26.30 21.78 15.43
CA LYS A 719 -27.08 23.03 15.42
C LYS A 719 -27.12 23.70 14.04
N HIS A 720 -26.06 23.58 13.27
CA HIS A 720 -25.92 24.25 11.98
C HIS A 720 -25.61 23.26 10.87
N PHE A 721 -26.21 23.42 9.71
CA PHE A 721 -25.87 22.66 8.49
C PHE A 721 -24.63 23.29 7.85
N GLY A 722 -23.44 22.95 8.33
CA GLY A 722 -22.16 23.49 7.88
C GLY A 722 -21.91 24.91 8.41
N THR A 723 -21.36 25.80 7.57
CA THR A 723 -21.11 27.21 7.95
C THR A 723 -22.42 28.01 7.99
N VAL A 724 -22.43 29.14 8.72
CA VAL A 724 -23.59 30.04 8.82
C VAL A 724 -24.07 30.50 7.43
N ASP A 725 -23.14 30.85 6.55
CA ASP A 725 -23.44 31.25 5.16
C ASP A 725 -24.03 30.11 4.35
N LEU A 726 -23.51 28.89 4.49
CA LEU A 726 -24.05 27.73 3.80
C LEU A 726 -25.47 27.44 4.29
N GLN A 727 -25.71 27.53 5.57
CA GLN A 727 -27.04 27.35 6.15
C GLN A 727 -28.03 28.39 5.62
N ALA A 728 -27.64 29.65 5.50
CA ALA A 728 -28.48 30.69 4.91
C ALA A 728 -28.84 30.41 3.44
N ARG A 729 -27.89 29.93 2.63
CA ARG A 729 -28.10 29.51 1.25
C ARG A 729 -29.00 28.30 1.13
N VAL A 730 -28.80 27.27 1.95
CA VAL A 730 -29.63 26.06 2.00
C VAL A 730 -31.08 26.43 2.39
N ARG A 731 -31.27 27.28 3.38
CA ARG A 731 -32.60 27.79 3.77
C ARG A 731 -33.31 28.52 2.63
N LYS A 732 -32.57 29.30 1.84
CA LYS A 732 -33.12 30.05 0.69
C LYS A 732 -33.47 29.12 -0.46
N ALA A 733 -32.64 28.09 -0.73
CA ALA A 733 -32.81 27.15 -1.83
C ALA A 733 -33.88 26.09 -1.54
N PHE A 734 -34.04 25.69 -0.28
CA PHE A 734 -34.92 24.58 0.13
C PHE A 734 -35.94 25.05 1.18
N ARG A 735 -36.71 26.07 0.83
CA ARG A 735 -37.77 26.59 1.71
C ARG A 735 -38.83 25.50 1.98
N GLY A 736 -39.10 25.27 3.28
CA GLY A 736 -40.08 24.28 3.69
C GLY A 736 -39.66 22.81 3.60
N SER A 737 -38.37 22.52 3.28
CA SER A 737 -37.84 21.16 3.19
C SER A 737 -37.36 20.65 4.55
N TRP A 738 -37.49 19.35 4.73
CA TRP A 738 -37.08 18.61 5.93
C TRP A 738 -36.01 17.59 5.59
N VAL A 739 -35.12 17.33 6.53
CA VAL A 739 -34.24 16.15 6.52
C VAL A 739 -34.86 15.12 7.47
N VAL A 740 -35.09 13.94 6.92
CA VAL A 740 -35.65 12.83 7.69
C VAL A 740 -34.65 11.71 7.70
N GLY A 741 -34.37 11.16 8.87
CA GLY A 741 -33.46 10.02 9.03
C GLY A 741 -34.01 9.05 10.07
N GLU A 742 -33.98 7.76 9.79
CA GLU A 742 -34.20 6.72 10.78
C GLU A 742 -32.89 6.40 11.48
N VAL A 743 -32.88 6.47 12.80
CA VAL A 743 -31.70 6.19 13.64
C VAL A 743 -32.05 5.09 14.61
N ARG A 744 -31.30 4.01 14.64
CA ARG A 744 -31.45 2.93 15.62
C ARG A 744 -30.52 3.17 16.82
N LEU A 745 -31.12 3.29 18.01
CA LEU A 745 -30.43 3.41 19.28
C LEU A 745 -30.97 2.34 20.25
N ASN A 746 -30.09 1.52 20.79
CA ASN A 746 -30.44 0.48 21.78
C ASN A 746 -31.61 -0.45 21.34
N GLN A 747 -31.59 -0.92 20.11
CA GLN A 747 -32.62 -1.74 19.46
C GLN A 747 -33.96 -1.02 19.17
N GLU A 748 -34.12 0.23 19.50
CA GLU A 748 -35.26 1.06 19.13
C GLU A 748 -34.99 1.87 17.88
N SER A 749 -35.96 1.97 16.98
CA SER A 749 -35.89 2.81 15.78
C SER A 749 -36.51 4.18 16.05
N TRP A 750 -35.73 5.24 15.82
CA TRP A 750 -36.15 6.64 16.00
C TRP A 750 -36.21 7.31 14.64
N LEU A 751 -37.33 7.93 14.33
CA LEU A 751 -37.47 8.78 13.15
C LEU A 751 -37.19 10.24 13.55
N VAL A 752 -36.10 10.79 13.02
CA VAL A 752 -35.65 12.16 13.28
C VAL A 752 -36.00 13.05 12.09
N CYS A 753 -36.89 14.02 12.28
CA CYS A 753 -37.28 14.99 11.27
C CYS A 753 -36.76 16.36 11.67
N ARG A 754 -35.93 17.00 10.83
CA ARG A 754 -35.38 18.35 11.08
C ARG A 754 -35.60 19.28 9.91
N PRO A 755 -36.30 20.42 10.08
CA PRO A 755 -36.46 21.40 9.01
C PRO A 755 -35.21 22.22 8.76
N PHE A 756 -34.96 22.61 7.52
CA PHE A 756 -33.90 23.56 7.17
C PHE A 756 -34.25 25.00 7.59
N THR A 757 -35.51 25.28 7.87
CA THR A 757 -36.05 26.65 8.06
C THR A 757 -36.65 26.87 9.45
N LEU A 758 -35.90 26.71 10.53
CA LEU A 758 -36.33 27.25 11.83
C LEU A 758 -35.85 28.71 11.95
N GLN A 759 -36.80 29.66 12.00
CA GLN A 759 -36.56 30.99 12.54
C GLN A 759 -36.40 30.85 14.04
N SER A 760 -35.34 31.40 14.59
CA SER A 760 -35.14 31.56 16.02
C SER A 760 -36.06 32.66 16.53
N THR A 761 -37.31 32.35 16.82
CA THR A 761 -38.09 33.08 17.81
C THR A 761 -37.75 32.50 19.16
N GLY A 762 -37.24 33.32 20.05
CA GLY A 762 -36.58 32.99 21.30
C GLY A 762 -37.27 31.88 22.11
N ARG A 763 -36.40 31.08 22.74
CA ARG A 763 -36.69 30.07 23.76
C ARG A 763 -37.42 28.81 23.30
N THR A 764 -36.85 28.02 22.46
CA THR A 764 -36.90 26.55 22.56
C THR A 764 -35.81 25.95 21.70
N ASN A 765 -35.03 25.04 22.25
CA ASN A 765 -34.18 24.15 21.51
C ASN A 765 -35.05 23.36 20.54
N GLY A 766 -35.04 23.72 19.26
CA GLY A 766 -35.93 23.15 18.26
C GLY A 766 -35.49 21.76 17.82
N LEU A 767 -35.49 20.81 18.73
CA LEU A 767 -35.51 19.39 18.46
C LEU A 767 -36.97 18.98 18.52
N VAL A 768 -37.62 18.87 17.36
CA VAL A 768 -38.91 18.20 17.32
C VAL A 768 -38.59 16.72 17.19
N THR A 769 -38.38 16.07 18.32
CA THR A 769 -38.31 14.62 18.39
C THR A 769 -39.78 14.14 18.40
N ILE A 770 -40.26 13.64 17.27
CA ILE A 770 -41.52 12.92 17.24
C ILE A 770 -41.17 11.49 17.62
N GLU A 771 -41.56 11.09 18.83
CA GLU A 771 -41.54 9.69 19.28
C GLU A 771 -42.54 8.90 18.45
N ALA A 772 -42.07 8.30 17.36
CA ALA A 772 -42.86 7.30 16.63
C ALA A 772 -42.53 5.92 17.21
N ARG A 773 -43.15 5.54 18.30
CA ARG A 773 -43.29 4.14 18.70
C ARG A 773 -44.05 3.40 17.61
N PHE A 774 -43.39 2.45 16.92
CA PHE A 774 -43.96 1.46 16.01
C PHE A 774 -44.51 1.99 14.69
N LEU A 775 -43.63 2.13 13.70
CA LEU A 775 -44.04 2.03 12.31
C LEU A 775 -43.29 0.85 11.64
N THR A 776 -43.82 -0.36 11.82
CA THR A 776 -43.39 -1.49 10.97
C THR A 776 -44.01 -1.35 9.59
N GLY A 777 -43.20 -1.51 8.57
CA GLY A 777 -43.37 -1.65 7.11
C GLY A 777 -44.67 -1.25 6.35
N ARG A 778 -45.86 -1.17 7.01
CA ARG A 778 -47.12 -0.79 6.32
C ARG A 778 -47.65 0.62 6.63
N ALA A 779 -47.21 1.26 7.67
CA ALA A 779 -47.62 2.62 8.04
C ALA A 779 -46.77 3.73 7.41
N TRP A 780 -45.60 3.38 6.89
CA TRP A 780 -44.64 4.29 6.28
C TRP A 780 -45.21 5.12 5.09
N PRO A 781 -45.88 4.53 4.10
CA PRO A 781 -46.43 5.29 2.99
C PRO A 781 -47.50 6.32 3.38
N ALA A 782 -48.27 6.03 4.42
CA ALA A 782 -49.32 6.93 4.90
C ALA A 782 -48.73 8.14 5.64
N TRP A 783 -47.61 7.94 6.36
CA TRP A 783 -46.92 8.98 7.10
C TRP A 783 -46.14 9.92 6.18
N MET A 784 -45.50 9.41 5.13
CA MET A 784 -44.86 10.22 4.09
C MET A 784 -45.85 11.13 3.35
N ARG A 785 -47.12 10.71 3.14
CA ARG A 785 -48.18 11.56 2.57
C ARG A 785 -48.59 12.70 3.51
N LEU A 786 -48.61 12.48 4.83
CA LEU A 786 -48.89 13.53 5.84
C LEU A 786 -47.78 14.60 5.87
N ILE A 787 -46.49 14.21 5.73
CA ILE A 787 -45.37 15.13 5.64
C ILE A 787 -45.41 15.95 4.34
N GLN A 788 -45.80 15.34 3.22
CA GLN A 788 -45.95 16.04 1.93
C GLN A 788 -47.13 17.04 1.94
N CYS A 789 -48.16 16.79 2.73
CA CYS A 789 -49.32 17.70 2.85
C CYS A 789 -49.12 18.83 3.84
N GLY A 790 -47.99 18.91 4.58
CA GLY A 790 -47.73 19.97 5.54
C GLY A 790 -48.62 19.95 6.78
N LEU A 791 -49.26 18.82 7.10
CA LEU A 791 -50.25 18.62 8.17
C LEU A 791 -49.67 17.99 9.42
N VAL A 792 -48.33 18.07 9.62
CA VAL A 792 -47.68 17.75 10.91
C VAL A 792 -46.68 18.85 11.29
#